data_19a9a39d016596ac1411a23bac4eceb2
#
_entry.id   19a9a39d016596ac1411a23bac4eceb2
#
_cell.length_a   1.000
_cell.length_b   1.000
_cell.length_c   1.000
_cell.angle_alpha   90.00
_cell.angle_beta   90.00
_cell.angle_gamma   90.00
#
_symmetry.space_group_name_H-M   'P 1'
#
loop_
_entity.id
_entity.type
_entity.pdbx_description
1 polymer ?
#
loop_
_entity_poly.entity_id
_entity_poly.type
_entity_poly.pdbx_seq_one_letter_code
_entity_poly.pdbx_strand_id
1 'polypeptide(L)'
;MGRYVLNLEEIDQTQVAVTGGKGAHLGEVMRIEGIRVPAGFCVTTEAFERIMADAPSLHDQLDQLSRLKPDDRVMIHTLSVEVRRTIEGIAIPDDLAEAIVRQLARLGEHVAYAVRSSATAEDLPTASFAGQQDTYLNVVGPAAILQHVSKCWASLFTERAVTYRLRNGFDHRKVKMAVVIQEMVFPQGAGILFTADPVTGNRKVTSVEATFGLGEALVSGLVNADVYKVRDRDVVSRAVRQEQPVLTDAQIIRLAQLGRSIEAHFGRPQDIEWCLVDDVFHVVQARPITTLFPIPAAVDEENHVYVSVGHQQMMTDAMKPLGLSVWQLTTPRPMAEAAGRLFVDVTQALASPASRAGLMGLVGQSDPLIGDALQTILDRGNFIPSLSNEGPGWSPPGAGSAAIETDPTLVDELIARSQASIASTTREIRTKSGVALLDYILADIQELRRIQFDPRGIQVVMAGMEAAWWLNDHMQEWLGEKNAADTLAQSVPNNVTSEMGLALLDVADVIRPYPQVVALLQRVDDEDFLNELPRLAGGREARDAIRAWLEKYGMRGPGEIDITRPRWSERPTALVPIILGNIRNFEPGAGERRFEQGRQEAAKKEQELLERLRAVPDGARKAEETKRMIDRLRAFAGYREYPKYGMVSCYFVYKQALMEEAERLVEAHVLREREDIFYLRFQEIRDVVRTHHVDDRLIRQRKDAFRSYQALTPPRVLTSDGEAVTGAYRRGNFPAGALIGLPVSAGTVEGRARVILDMAEADLEAGDILVTVYTDPSWTPLFVGIKGLVTEVGGLMTHGAVIAREYGLPAVVGVEHATRRIRDGQRIRVHGTDGYVEILPSSSALVACSVATAPS
;
A
#
# COMPACT_ATOMS: atom_id res chain seq x y z
N MET A 1 -29.28 38.76 2.04
CA MET A 1 -29.53 38.06 3.33
C MET A 1 -29.17 36.61 3.15
N GLY A 2 -28.22 36.11 3.93
CA GLY A 2 -27.80 34.69 3.88
C GLY A 2 -28.97 33.77 4.20
N ARG A 3 -29.00 32.64 3.53
CA ARG A 3 -30.04 31.59 3.77
C ARG A 3 -29.54 30.65 4.84
N TYR A 4 -29.73 30.99 6.11
CA TYR A 4 -29.18 30.27 7.25
C TYR A 4 -29.80 28.87 7.49
N VAL A 5 -31.01 28.63 6.99
CA VAL A 5 -31.72 27.38 7.15
C VAL A 5 -32.34 26.95 5.81
N LEU A 6 -32.20 25.68 5.46
CA LEU A 6 -32.76 25.04 4.26
C LEU A 6 -33.53 23.78 4.67
N ASN A 7 -34.73 23.56 4.12
CA ASN A 7 -35.43 22.27 4.28
C ASN A 7 -34.67 21.17 3.52
N LEU A 8 -34.67 19.93 4.02
CA LEU A 8 -34.00 18.84 3.33
C LEU A 8 -34.52 18.62 1.89
N GLU A 9 -35.80 18.87 1.64
CA GLU A 9 -36.43 18.77 0.30
C GLU A 9 -35.87 19.79 -0.72
N GLU A 10 -35.26 20.90 -0.24
CA GLU A 10 -34.69 21.96 -1.07
C GLU A 10 -33.21 21.71 -1.38
N ILE A 11 -32.61 20.69 -0.79
CA ILE A 11 -31.19 20.37 -0.86
C ILE A 11 -30.94 19.31 -1.93
N ASP A 12 -29.82 19.44 -2.66
CA ASP A 12 -29.32 18.44 -3.59
C ASP A 12 -27.81 18.19 -3.41
N GLN A 13 -27.28 17.19 -4.10
CA GLN A 13 -25.88 16.78 -3.98
C GLN A 13 -24.86 17.87 -4.38
N THR A 14 -25.25 18.94 -5.10
CA THR A 14 -24.36 20.04 -5.49
C THR A 14 -24.10 21.02 -4.34
N GLN A 15 -24.90 20.98 -3.27
CA GLN A 15 -24.90 21.94 -2.18
C GLN A 15 -24.02 21.54 -0.98
N VAL A 16 -23.07 20.61 -1.16
CA VAL A 16 -22.13 20.16 -0.10
C VAL A 16 -21.41 21.34 0.56
N ALA A 17 -21.05 22.38 -0.18
CA ALA A 17 -20.39 23.55 0.37
C ALA A 17 -21.26 24.34 1.38
N VAL A 18 -22.59 24.21 1.27
CA VAL A 18 -23.59 24.95 2.06
C VAL A 18 -24.18 24.07 3.18
N THR A 19 -24.40 22.78 2.92
CA THR A 19 -25.15 21.88 3.81
C THR A 19 -24.29 20.74 4.40
N GLY A 20 -23.00 20.69 4.02
CA GLY A 20 -22.11 19.59 4.36
C GLY A 20 -22.48 18.29 3.66
N GLY A 21 -21.68 17.25 3.85
CA GLY A 21 -21.86 15.96 3.17
C GLY A 21 -23.19 15.26 3.54
N LYS A 22 -23.50 15.11 4.84
CA LYS A 22 -24.76 14.48 5.28
C LYS A 22 -26.01 15.18 4.80
N GLY A 23 -26.01 16.54 4.89
CA GLY A 23 -27.17 17.33 4.45
C GLY A 23 -27.42 17.18 2.96
N ALA A 24 -26.37 17.31 2.14
CA ALA A 24 -26.46 17.18 0.70
C ALA A 24 -26.90 15.78 0.25
N HIS A 25 -26.34 14.73 0.86
CA HIS A 25 -26.73 13.35 0.53
C HIS A 25 -28.16 13.01 0.98
N LEU A 26 -28.60 13.45 2.16
CA LEU A 26 -29.98 13.20 2.62
C LEU A 26 -31.00 13.92 1.73
N GLY A 27 -30.74 15.19 1.39
CA GLY A 27 -31.59 15.93 0.46
C GLY A 27 -31.69 15.26 -0.91
N GLU A 28 -30.57 14.75 -1.43
CA GLU A 28 -30.56 14.02 -2.70
C GLU A 28 -31.32 12.70 -2.62
N VAL A 29 -31.18 11.92 -1.51
CA VAL A 29 -31.93 10.67 -1.28
C VAL A 29 -33.43 10.90 -1.25
N MET A 30 -33.92 12.02 -0.70
CA MET A 30 -35.34 12.37 -0.69
C MET A 30 -35.95 12.50 -2.08
N ARG A 31 -35.17 12.76 -3.11
CA ARG A 31 -35.60 12.88 -4.50
C ARG A 31 -35.81 11.54 -5.20
N ILE A 32 -35.35 10.44 -4.59
CA ILE A 32 -35.48 9.11 -5.17
C ILE A 32 -36.89 8.58 -4.87
N GLU A 33 -37.64 8.27 -5.94
CA GLU A 33 -38.99 7.75 -5.80
C GLU A 33 -39.06 6.45 -4.96
N GLY A 34 -39.98 6.40 -4.02
CA GLY A 34 -40.14 5.22 -3.14
C GLY A 34 -39.22 5.17 -1.93
N ILE A 35 -38.26 6.09 -1.79
CA ILE A 35 -37.38 6.16 -0.60
C ILE A 35 -38.00 7.13 0.42
N ARG A 36 -38.05 6.70 1.68
CA ARG A 36 -38.53 7.54 2.79
C ARG A 36 -37.35 8.02 3.61
N VAL A 37 -37.26 9.34 3.80
CA VAL A 37 -36.31 10.01 4.68
C VAL A 37 -37.13 10.78 5.71
N PRO A 38 -36.82 10.71 7.02
CA PRO A 38 -37.52 11.50 8.03
C PRO A 38 -37.40 13.00 7.74
N ALA A 39 -38.47 13.76 8.00
CA ALA A 39 -38.53 15.19 7.77
C ALA A 39 -37.43 15.94 8.56
N GLY A 40 -36.99 17.08 8.05
CA GLY A 40 -35.96 17.86 8.70
C GLY A 40 -35.49 19.06 7.91
N PHE A 41 -34.49 19.75 8.45
CA PHE A 41 -33.87 20.90 7.83
C PHE A 41 -32.36 20.96 8.17
N CYS A 42 -31.63 21.77 7.47
CA CYS A 42 -30.21 21.98 7.66
C CYS A 42 -29.91 23.43 8.04
N VAL A 43 -29.17 23.64 9.13
CA VAL A 43 -28.52 24.91 9.44
C VAL A 43 -27.25 24.97 8.64
N THR A 44 -27.10 25.99 7.79
CA THR A 44 -26.09 26.06 6.75
C THR A 44 -24.71 26.44 7.26
N THR A 45 -23.69 26.25 6.43
CA THR A 45 -22.32 26.69 6.72
C THR A 45 -22.22 28.22 6.82
N GLU A 46 -23.11 28.99 6.20
CA GLU A 46 -23.15 30.46 6.35
C GLU A 46 -23.48 30.87 7.80
N ALA A 47 -24.35 30.11 8.49
CA ALA A 47 -24.62 30.30 9.91
C ALA A 47 -23.37 30.04 10.76
N PHE A 48 -22.62 28.96 10.47
CA PHE A 48 -21.35 28.67 11.13
C PHE A 48 -20.31 29.78 10.92
N GLU A 49 -20.13 30.22 9.68
CA GLU A 49 -19.17 31.32 9.35
C GLU A 49 -19.50 32.60 10.13
N ARG A 50 -20.78 32.90 10.28
CA ARG A 50 -21.19 34.05 11.06
C ARG A 50 -20.80 33.93 12.52
N ILE A 51 -21.03 32.76 13.13
CA ILE A 51 -20.64 32.51 14.52
C ILE A 51 -19.12 32.61 14.69
N MET A 52 -18.36 32.06 13.74
CA MET A 52 -16.90 32.12 13.77
C MET A 52 -16.35 33.56 13.64
N ALA A 53 -17.04 34.41 12.87
CA ALA A 53 -16.65 35.83 12.71
C ALA A 53 -16.87 36.66 13.96
N ASP A 54 -17.83 36.29 14.81
CA ASP A 54 -18.16 36.99 16.06
C ASP A 54 -17.18 36.69 17.21
N ALA A 55 -16.16 35.84 17.00
CA ALA A 55 -15.17 35.44 18.01
C ALA A 55 -13.72 35.66 17.50
N PRO A 56 -13.17 36.87 17.63
CA PRO A 56 -11.80 37.19 17.18
C PRO A 56 -10.71 36.28 17.81
N SER A 57 -10.91 35.88 19.07
CA SER A 57 -9.97 34.99 19.79
C SER A 57 -9.80 33.60 19.13
N LEU A 58 -10.78 33.14 18.35
CA LEU A 58 -10.70 31.88 17.62
C LEU A 58 -9.61 31.91 16.52
N HIS A 59 -9.35 33.08 15.91
CA HIS A 59 -8.33 33.19 14.88
C HIS A 59 -6.94 32.83 15.43
N ASP A 60 -6.59 33.35 16.60
CA ASP A 60 -5.31 33.09 17.23
C ASP A 60 -5.20 31.63 17.66
N GLN A 61 -6.28 31.04 18.19
CA GLN A 61 -6.32 29.63 18.61
C GLN A 61 -6.18 28.67 17.39
N LEU A 62 -6.82 28.99 16.26
CA LEU A 62 -6.70 28.21 15.03
C LEU A 62 -5.32 28.33 14.41
N ASP A 63 -4.66 29.49 14.53
CA ASP A 63 -3.28 29.66 14.10
C ASP A 63 -2.32 28.83 14.94
N GLN A 64 -2.54 28.77 16.25
CA GLN A 64 -1.76 27.91 17.14
C GLN A 64 -1.94 26.44 16.78
N LEU A 65 -3.19 25.96 16.58
CA LEU A 65 -3.48 24.60 16.14
C LEU A 65 -2.80 24.25 14.83
N SER A 66 -2.78 25.18 13.86
CA SER A 66 -2.20 24.94 12.52
C SER A 66 -0.68 24.78 12.53
N ARG A 67 0.00 25.20 13.60
CA ARG A 67 1.47 25.07 13.78
C ARG A 67 1.89 23.79 14.47
N LEU A 68 0.94 23.03 15.03
CA LEU A 68 1.24 21.80 15.76
C LEU A 68 1.52 20.64 14.80
N LYS A 69 2.31 19.68 15.28
CA LYS A 69 2.48 18.40 14.62
C LYS A 69 1.45 17.39 15.15
N PRO A 70 1.09 16.35 14.37
CA PRO A 70 0.14 15.32 14.83
C PRO A 70 0.49 14.61 16.14
N ASP A 71 1.76 14.64 16.53
CA ASP A 71 2.26 13.99 17.75
C ASP A 71 2.26 14.89 18.99
N ASP A 72 1.95 16.19 18.84
CA ASP A 72 1.85 17.17 19.95
C ASP A 72 0.53 17.00 20.74
N ARG A 73 0.22 15.76 21.14
CA ARG A 73 -1.09 15.34 21.70
C ARG A 73 -1.60 16.21 22.85
N VAL A 74 -0.71 16.56 23.79
CA VAL A 74 -1.11 17.38 24.97
C VAL A 74 -1.57 18.76 24.54
N MET A 75 -0.84 19.40 23.63
CA MET A 75 -1.18 20.75 23.14
C MET A 75 -2.43 20.72 22.27
N ILE A 76 -2.57 19.71 21.42
CA ILE A 76 -3.78 19.48 20.61
C ILE A 76 -5.00 19.33 21.52
N HIS A 77 -4.92 18.51 22.57
CA HIS A 77 -6.00 18.34 23.54
C HIS A 77 -6.38 19.67 24.19
N THR A 78 -5.40 20.41 24.71
CA THR A 78 -5.65 21.68 25.42
C THR A 78 -6.34 22.70 24.53
N LEU A 79 -5.76 22.96 23.34
CA LEU A 79 -6.32 23.93 22.38
C LEU A 79 -7.68 23.47 21.82
N SER A 80 -7.88 22.18 21.60
CA SER A 80 -9.17 21.63 21.17
C SER A 80 -10.27 21.91 22.20
N VAL A 81 -9.98 21.75 23.48
CA VAL A 81 -10.94 22.04 24.58
C VAL A 81 -11.25 23.54 24.65
N GLU A 82 -10.24 24.40 24.51
CA GLU A 82 -10.40 25.85 24.55
C GLU A 82 -11.25 26.36 23.36
N VAL A 83 -10.93 25.94 22.13
CA VAL A 83 -11.69 26.29 20.91
C VAL A 83 -13.15 25.86 21.06
N ARG A 84 -13.40 24.63 21.51
CA ARG A 84 -14.77 24.13 21.69
C ARG A 84 -15.56 24.97 22.72
N ARG A 85 -14.96 25.28 23.87
CA ARG A 85 -15.59 26.16 24.88
C ARG A 85 -15.90 27.54 24.33
N THR A 86 -15.00 28.10 23.55
CA THR A 86 -15.23 29.41 22.93
C THR A 86 -16.44 29.35 22.00
N ILE A 87 -16.54 28.36 21.12
CA ILE A 87 -17.68 28.20 20.20
C ILE A 87 -18.98 27.96 20.95
N GLU A 88 -19.00 27.06 21.93
CA GLU A 88 -20.19 26.76 22.75
C GLU A 88 -20.66 27.96 23.58
N GLY A 89 -19.76 28.87 23.91
CA GLY A 89 -20.05 30.08 24.67
C GLY A 89 -20.58 31.26 23.84
N ILE A 90 -20.56 31.16 22.51
CA ILE A 90 -21.09 32.21 21.63
C ILE A 90 -22.62 32.15 21.61
N ALA A 91 -23.29 33.23 21.91
CA ALA A 91 -24.73 33.33 21.80
C ALA A 91 -25.15 33.26 20.32
N ILE A 92 -26.12 32.41 20.00
CA ILE A 92 -26.68 32.35 18.64
C ILE A 92 -27.45 33.67 18.38
N PRO A 93 -27.14 34.40 17.29
CA PRO A 93 -27.86 35.64 16.95
C PRO A 93 -29.37 35.45 16.83
N ASP A 94 -30.15 36.43 17.28
CA ASP A 94 -31.61 36.33 17.36
C ASP A 94 -32.27 35.95 16.02
N ASP A 95 -31.83 36.55 14.92
CA ASP A 95 -32.36 36.26 13.59
C ASP A 95 -32.10 34.81 13.13
N LEU A 96 -30.98 34.22 13.50
CA LEU A 96 -30.65 32.84 13.25
C LEU A 96 -31.47 31.91 14.16
N ALA A 97 -31.55 32.25 15.45
CA ALA A 97 -32.38 31.49 16.40
C ALA A 97 -33.84 31.46 15.97
N GLU A 98 -34.39 32.63 15.56
CA GLU A 98 -35.77 32.72 15.03
C GLU A 98 -35.95 31.91 13.75
N ALA A 99 -34.95 31.85 12.86
CA ALA A 99 -35.02 31.03 11.65
C ALA A 99 -35.13 29.53 11.97
N ILE A 100 -34.34 29.04 12.94
CA ILE A 100 -34.38 27.67 13.42
C ILE A 100 -35.73 27.35 14.09
N VAL A 101 -36.18 28.22 15.01
CA VAL A 101 -37.43 28.05 15.75
C VAL A 101 -38.63 28.03 14.80
N ARG A 102 -38.67 28.89 13.77
CA ARG A 102 -39.72 28.85 12.74
C ARG A 102 -39.81 27.51 12.00
N GLN A 103 -38.68 26.82 11.74
CA GLN A 103 -38.71 25.50 11.13
C GLN A 103 -39.24 24.43 12.10
N LEU A 104 -38.82 24.52 13.37
CA LEU A 104 -39.33 23.65 14.42
C LEU A 104 -40.84 23.79 14.64
N ALA A 105 -41.36 25.02 14.57
CA ALA A 105 -42.80 25.26 14.64
C ALA A 105 -43.58 24.63 13.49
N ARG A 106 -42.99 24.46 12.30
CA ARG A 106 -43.59 23.78 11.14
C ARG A 106 -43.57 22.26 11.27
N LEU A 107 -42.47 21.70 11.85
CA LEU A 107 -42.28 20.25 11.97
C LEU A 107 -42.89 19.69 13.29
N GLY A 108 -42.93 20.50 14.37
CA GLY A 108 -43.44 20.10 15.68
C GLY A 108 -42.47 20.41 16.82
N GLU A 109 -42.80 21.38 17.67
CA GLU A 109 -41.89 21.83 18.75
C GLU A 109 -41.70 20.79 19.87
N HIS A 110 -42.60 19.83 20.00
CA HIS A 110 -42.57 18.79 21.02
C HIS A 110 -42.14 17.43 20.50
N VAL A 111 -41.78 17.34 19.21
CA VAL A 111 -41.23 16.14 18.60
C VAL A 111 -39.74 16.00 18.97
N ALA A 112 -39.30 14.77 19.12
CA ALA A 112 -37.87 14.51 19.31
C ALA A 112 -37.10 14.60 17.98
N TYR A 113 -35.91 15.19 18.04
CA TYR A 113 -35.05 15.36 16.86
C TYR A 113 -33.69 14.75 17.09
N ALA A 114 -33.06 14.30 15.98
CA ALA A 114 -31.63 14.05 15.88
C ALA A 114 -30.93 15.32 15.39
N VAL A 115 -29.95 15.82 16.15
CA VAL A 115 -29.13 16.97 15.77
C VAL A 115 -27.75 16.44 15.39
N ARG A 116 -27.41 16.55 14.10
CA ARG A 116 -26.28 15.85 13.49
C ARG A 116 -25.33 16.82 12.83
N SER A 117 -24.05 16.72 13.13
CA SER A 117 -22.99 17.45 12.43
C SER A 117 -22.90 17.04 10.96
N SER A 118 -22.69 18.00 10.07
CA SER A 118 -22.52 17.81 8.62
C SER A 118 -21.40 18.70 8.11
N ALA A 119 -20.18 18.18 8.07
CA ALA A 119 -19.02 18.96 7.63
C ALA A 119 -18.85 18.97 6.11
N THR A 120 -18.24 20.03 5.59
CA THR A 120 -17.94 20.17 4.15
C THR A 120 -16.82 19.23 3.67
N ALA A 121 -16.03 18.68 4.60
CA ALA A 121 -14.92 17.79 4.30
C ALA A 121 -15.19 16.32 4.72
N GLU A 122 -16.43 15.95 5.04
CA GLU A 122 -16.76 14.65 5.63
C GLU A 122 -16.53 13.48 4.67
N ASP A 123 -16.82 13.66 3.39
CA ASP A 123 -16.77 12.63 2.35
C ASP A 123 -15.80 13.01 1.21
N LEU A 124 -14.61 13.50 1.56
CA LEU A 124 -13.58 13.77 0.56
C LEU A 124 -13.02 12.46 -0.02
N PRO A 125 -12.71 12.39 -1.31
CA PRO A 125 -12.15 11.19 -1.94
C PRO A 125 -10.84 10.71 -1.31
N THR A 126 -10.11 11.61 -0.64
CA THR A 126 -8.80 11.34 -0.03
C THR A 126 -8.86 11.12 1.48
N ALA A 127 -10.00 11.39 2.12
CA ALA A 127 -10.08 11.38 3.57
C ALA A 127 -11.53 11.24 4.04
N SER A 128 -11.83 10.23 4.84
CA SER A 128 -13.13 10.05 5.49
C SER A 128 -13.08 10.54 6.93
N PHE A 129 -13.93 11.51 7.27
CA PHE A 129 -14.11 12.00 8.63
C PHE A 129 -15.19 11.25 9.40
N ALA A 130 -15.55 10.04 8.97
CA ALA A 130 -16.58 9.23 9.61
C ALA A 130 -16.31 9.01 11.11
N GLY A 131 -17.33 9.20 11.94
CA GLY A 131 -17.25 9.01 13.40
C GLY A 131 -16.36 10.03 14.14
N GLN A 132 -15.95 11.12 13.51
CA GLN A 132 -15.10 12.14 14.11
C GLN A 132 -15.87 13.26 14.81
N GLN A 133 -17.17 13.38 14.53
CA GLN A 133 -18.03 14.48 14.94
C GLN A 133 -19.29 13.96 15.63
N ASP A 134 -19.91 14.84 16.44
CA ASP A 134 -20.98 14.43 17.36
C ASP A 134 -22.37 14.39 16.69
N THR A 135 -23.20 13.46 17.15
CA THR A 135 -24.65 13.35 16.89
C THR A 135 -25.39 13.28 18.22
N TYR A 136 -26.46 14.01 18.33
CA TYR A 136 -27.29 14.06 19.55
C TYR A 136 -28.71 13.58 19.18
N LEU A 137 -29.18 12.56 19.85
CA LEU A 137 -30.50 11.95 19.66
C LEU A 137 -31.48 12.39 20.75
N ASN A 138 -32.77 12.26 20.47
CA ASN A 138 -33.86 12.58 21.42
C ASN A 138 -33.85 14.03 21.96
N VAL A 139 -33.42 15.00 21.14
CA VAL A 139 -33.41 16.40 21.50
C VAL A 139 -34.81 16.99 21.31
N VAL A 140 -35.42 17.52 22.38
CA VAL A 140 -36.77 18.05 22.38
C VAL A 140 -36.80 19.53 22.79
N GLY A 141 -37.48 20.34 22.01
CA GLY A 141 -37.72 21.73 22.28
C GLY A 141 -36.67 22.70 21.74
N PRO A 142 -37.07 23.97 21.42
CA PRO A 142 -36.21 24.91 20.71
C PRO A 142 -34.91 25.24 21.44
N ALA A 143 -34.95 25.45 22.74
CA ALA A 143 -33.75 25.82 23.53
C ALA A 143 -32.70 24.69 23.53
N ALA A 144 -33.15 23.43 23.66
CA ALA A 144 -32.25 22.29 23.62
C ALA A 144 -31.64 22.12 22.23
N ILE A 145 -32.40 22.31 21.16
CA ILE A 145 -31.94 22.21 19.78
C ILE A 145 -30.87 23.28 19.49
N LEU A 146 -31.12 24.54 19.86
CA LEU A 146 -30.12 25.61 19.71
C LEU A 146 -28.82 25.29 20.45
N GLN A 147 -28.90 24.78 21.68
CA GLN A 147 -27.72 24.35 22.42
C GLN A 147 -26.95 23.24 21.68
N HIS A 148 -27.65 22.24 21.12
CA HIS A 148 -26.99 21.13 20.43
C HIS A 148 -26.46 21.54 19.04
N VAL A 149 -27.04 22.56 18.39
CA VAL A 149 -26.45 23.18 17.20
C VAL A 149 -25.06 23.75 17.52
N SER A 150 -24.92 24.51 18.61
CA SER A 150 -23.61 25.04 19.06
C SER A 150 -22.62 23.92 19.36
N LYS A 151 -23.07 22.82 20.01
CA LYS A 151 -22.22 21.65 20.29
C LYS A 151 -21.78 20.94 19.00
N CYS A 152 -22.67 20.81 17.99
CA CYS A 152 -22.30 20.27 16.68
C CYS A 152 -21.22 21.14 15.99
N TRP A 153 -21.33 22.45 16.03
CA TRP A 153 -20.29 23.34 15.51
C TRP A 153 -18.95 23.14 16.25
N ALA A 154 -18.98 23.07 17.58
CA ALA A 154 -17.81 22.82 18.41
C ALA A 154 -17.17 21.44 18.12
N SER A 155 -17.95 20.43 17.73
CA SER A 155 -17.45 19.09 17.44
C SER A 155 -16.47 19.03 16.26
N LEU A 156 -16.45 20.06 15.40
CA LEU A 156 -15.44 20.21 14.34
C LEU A 156 -14.01 20.27 14.91
N PHE A 157 -13.87 20.67 16.19
CA PHE A 157 -12.59 20.84 16.87
C PHE A 157 -12.37 19.82 17.98
N THR A 158 -12.95 18.62 17.87
CA THR A 158 -12.54 17.49 18.71
C THR A 158 -11.08 17.14 18.47
N GLU A 159 -10.39 16.61 19.48
CA GLU A 159 -8.99 16.18 19.36
C GLU A 159 -8.79 15.24 18.16
N ARG A 160 -9.74 14.32 17.96
CA ARG A 160 -9.72 13.38 16.81
C ARG A 160 -9.77 14.11 15.47
N ALA A 161 -10.70 15.05 15.33
CA ALA A 161 -10.89 15.80 14.08
C ALA A 161 -9.70 16.76 13.80
N VAL A 162 -9.11 17.36 14.82
CA VAL A 162 -7.92 18.21 14.71
C VAL A 162 -6.71 17.37 14.30
N THR A 163 -6.43 16.28 15.03
CA THR A 163 -5.30 15.37 14.71
C THR A 163 -5.41 14.82 13.31
N TYR A 164 -6.61 14.43 12.90
CA TYR A 164 -6.86 13.92 11.54
C TYR A 164 -6.54 14.97 10.47
N ARG A 165 -6.98 16.23 10.65
CA ARG A 165 -6.66 17.32 9.71
C ARG A 165 -5.17 17.62 9.65
N LEU A 166 -4.48 17.63 10.79
CA LEU A 166 -3.03 17.81 10.85
C LEU A 166 -2.28 16.71 10.07
N ARG A 167 -2.67 15.44 10.27
CA ARG A 167 -2.07 14.30 9.53
C ARG A 167 -2.26 14.37 8.02
N ASN A 168 -3.38 14.91 7.58
CA ASN A 168 -3.73 15.00 6.17
C ASN A 168 -3.45 16.37 5.54
N GLY A 169 -2.83 17.30 6.27
CA GLY A 169 -2.46 18.63 5.76
C GLY A 169 -3.65 19.54 5.45
N PHE A 170 -4.82 19.34 6.10
CA PHE A 170 -5.98 20.18 5.91
C PHE A 170 -5.93 21.43 6.79
N ASP A 171 -6.14 22.59 6.19
CA ASP A 171 -6.29 23.85 6.89
C ASP A 171 -7.59 23.86 7.72
N HIS A 172 -7.46 24.08 9.04
CA HIS A 172 -8.59 24.09 9.97
C HIS A 172 -9.66 25.15 9.63
N ARG A 173 -9.28 26.24 8.94
CA ARG A 173 -10.18 27.34 8.55
C ARG A 173 -11.01 27.03 7.30
N LYS A 174 -10.58 26.09 6.47
CA LYS A 174 -11.25 25.73 5.21
C LYS A 174 -12.38 24.74 5.39
N VAL A 175 -12.44 24.05 6.52
CA VAL A 175 -13.49 23.09 6.84
C VAL A 175 -14.60 23.79 7.59
N LYS A 176 -15.83 23.72 7.08
CA LYS A 176 -17.02 24.35 7.65
C LYS A 176 -18.00 23.29 8.14
N MET A 177 -18.88 23.68 9.07
CA MET A 177 -19.87 22.80 9.67
C MET A 177 -21.29 23.31 9.45
N ALA A 178 -22.09 22.50 8.76
CA ALA A 178 -23.55 22.62 8.78
C ALA A 178 -24.11 21.66 9.84
N VAL A 179 -25.37 21.83 10.23
CA VAL A 179 -26.05 20.97 11.19
C VAL A 179 -27.38 20.50 10.63
N VAL A 180 -27.57 19.20 10.53
CA VAL A 180 -28.84 18.58 10.12
C VAL A 180 -29.69 18.34 11.37
N ILE A 181 -30.90 18.88 11.39
CA ILE A 181 -31.94 18.63 12.39
C ILE A 181 -33.00 17.77 11.71
N GLN A 182 -33.14 16.52 12.15
CA GLN A 182 -33.99 15.52 11.53
C GLN A 182 -34.94 14.92 12.57
N GLU A 183 -36.22 14.74 12.23
CA GLU A 183 -37.19 14.10 13.08
C GLU A 183 -36.72 12.69 13.47
N MET A 184 -36.86 12.35 14.79
CA MET A 184 -36.47 11.06 15.29
C MET A 184 -37.44 9.96 14.86
N VAL A 185 -36.85 8.85 14.43
CA VAL A 185 -37.58 7.60 14.18
C VAL A 185 -37.35 6.67 15.38
N PHE A 186 -38.39 6.08 15.94
CA PHE A 186 -38.33 5.06 17.00
C PHE A 186 -38.57 3.67 16.40
N PRO A 187 -37.54 2.99 15.95
CA PRO A 187 -37.67 1.80 15.12
C PRO A 187 -37.82 0.53 15.94
N GLN A 188 -38.48 -0.48 15.37
CA GLN A 188 -38.43 -1.86 15.83
C GLN A 188 -37.09 -2.51 15.55
N GLY A 189 -36.46 -2.15 14.39
CA GLY A 189 -35.14 -2.55 14.01
C GLY A 189 -34.42 -1.45 13.23
N ALA A 190 -33.12 -1.38 13.37
CA ALA A 190 -32.29 -0.43 12.66
C ALA A 190 -30.93 -1.07 12.29
N GLY A 191 -30.19 -0.43 11.42
CA GLY A 191 -28.88 -0.96 11.06
C GLY A 191 -28.19 -0.21 9.94
N ILE A 192 -27.22 -0.90 9.36
CA ILE A 192 -26.40 -0.42 8.25
C ILE A 192 -26.58 -1.35 7.06
N LEU A 193 -26.63 -0.77 5.87
CA LEU A 193 -26.63 -1.50 4.62
C LEU A 193 -25.49 -1.03 3.76
N PHE A 194 -24.62 -1.95 3.35
CA PHE A 194 -23.56 -1.71 2.38
C PHE A 194 -23.96 -2.29 1.03
N THR A 195 -23.98 -1.50 -0.02
CA THR A 195 -24.31 -2.00 -1.36
C THR A 195 -23.16 -2.74 -2.06
N ALA A 196 -21.98 -2.74 -1.45
CA ALA A 196 -20.88 -3.66 -1.74
C ALA A 196 -20.45 -4.33 -0.43
N ASP A 197 -20.00 -5.58 -0.48
CA ASP A 197 -19.53 -6.27 0.73
C ASP A 197 -18.33 -5.51 1.35
N PRO A 198 -18.44 -4.98 2.58
CA PRO A 198 -17.39 -4.17 3.18
C PRO A 198 -16.10 -4.95 3.48
N VAL A 199 -16.17 -6.28 3.56
CA VAL A 199 -15.03 -7.16 3.87
C VAL A 199 -14.28 -7.55 2.59
N THR A 200 -15.00 -8.02 1.59
CA THR A 200 -14.39 -8.53 0.35
C THR A 200 -14.36 -7.49 -0.77
N GLY A 201 -15.16 -6.45 -0.68
CA GLY A 201 -15.31 -5.44 -1.74
C GLY A 201 -16.23 -5.88 -2.88
N ASN A 202 -16.85 -7.07 -2.83
CA ASN A 202 -17.68 -7.59 -3.92
C ASN A 202 -18.89 -6.68 -4.18
N ARG A 203 -18.99 -6.13 -5.40
CA ARG A 203 -20.04 -5.17 -5.82
C ARG A 203 -21.40 -5.83 -6.08
N LYS A 204 -21.42 -7.13 -6.29
CA LYS A 204 -22.68 -7.89 -6.50
C LYS A 204 -23.31 -8.38 -5.21
N VAL A 205 -22.61 -8.23 -4.08
CA VAL A 205 -23.09 -8.62 -2.76
C VAL A 205 -23.47 -7.38 -1.95
N THR A 206 -24.72 -7.32 -1.51
CA THR A 206 -25.21 -6.33 -0.53
C THR A 206 -25.09 -6.95 0.86
N SER A 207 -24.47 -6.22 1.81
CA SER A 207 -24.37 -6.64 3.21
C SER A 207 -25.33 -5.81 4.07
N VAL A 208 -26.15 -6.46 4.88
CA VAL A 208 -27.10 -5.83 5.80
C VAL A 208 -26.72 -6.23 7.23
N GLU A 209 -26.46 -5.22 8.06
CA GLU A 209 -26.30 -5.39 9.50
C GLU A 209 -27.54 -4.86 10.20
N ALA A 210 -28.08 -5.61 11.16
CA ALA A 210 -29.35 -5.29 11.80
C ALA A 210 -29.31 -5.53 13.32
N THR A 211 -29.96 -4.64 14.07
CA THR A 211 -30.19 -4.75 15.52
C THR A 211 -31.61 -4.30 15.89
N PHE A 212 -32.11 -4.73 17.02
CA PHE A 212 -33.38 -4.20 17.56
C PHE A 212 -33.19 -2.80 18.13
N GLY A 213 -34.20 -1.97 18.01
CA GLY A 213 -34.21 -0.60 18.52
C GLY A 213 -33.35 0.36 17.70
N LEU A 214 -32.70 1.33 18.35
CA LEU A 214 -31.91 2.39 17.68
C LEU A 214 -30.57 1.86 17.18
N GLY A 215 -30.19 2.28 15.97
CA GLY A 215 -28.93 1.90 15.32
C GLY A 215 -27.66 2.46 15.97
N GLU A 216 -27.78 3.42 16.90
CA GLU A 216 -26.62 4.04 17.58
C GLU A 216 -25.73 3.02 18.31
N ALA A 217 -26.36 2.03 18.98
CA ALA A 217 -25.65 0.97 19.68
C ALA A 217 -24.81 0.10 18.75
N LEU A 218 -25.27 -0.10 17.51
CA LEU A 218 -24.53 -0.82 16.46
C LEU A 218 -23.34 0.00 15.96
N VAL A 219 -23.56 1.26 15.59
CA VAL A 219 -22.51 2.16 15.08
C VAL A 219 -21.41 2.36 16.13
N SER A 220 -21.77 2.37 17.42
CA SER A 220 -20.82 2.48 18.54
C SER A 220 -20.12 1.16 18.90
N GLY A 221 -20.46 0.04 18.24
CA GLY A 221 -19.88 -1.27 18.52
C GLY A 221 -20.28 -1.89 19.86
N LEU A 222 -21.38 -1.43 20.45
CA LEU A 222 -21.86 -1.90 21.76
C LEU A 222 -22.70 -3.19 21.67
N VAL A 223 -23.19 -3.52 20.49
CA VAL A 223 -24.03 -4.70 20.25
C VAL A 223 -23.50 -5.51 19.06
N ASN A 224 -23.71 -6.82 19.10
CA ASN A 224 -23.43 -7.69 17.97
C ASN A 224 -24.67 -7.71 17.05
N ALA A 225 -24.48 -7.28 15.79
CA ALA A 225 -25.54 -7.27 14.79
C ALA A 225 -25.81 -8.65 14.20
N ASP A 226 -27.04 -8.86 13.74
CA ASP A 226 -27.29 -9.85 12.72
C ASP A 226 -26.69 -9.39 11.40
N VAL A 227 -26.05 -10.29 10.64
CA VAL A 227 -25.44 -9.98 9.35
C VAL A 227 -26.06 -10.85 8.26
N TYR A 228 -26.60 -10.21 7.23
CA TYR A 228 -27.17 -10.87 6.08
C TYR A 228 -26.46 -10.43 4.81
N LYS A 229 -26.15 -11.39 3.90
CA LYS A 229 -25.62 -11.09 2.58
C LYS A 229 -26.61 -11.46 1.50
N VAL A 230 -26.87 -10.53 0.59
CA VAL A 230 -27.82 -10.68 -0.51
C VAL A 230 -27.09 -10.57 -1.84
N ARG A 231 -27.33 -11.52 -2.73
CA ARG A 231 -26.86 -11.53 -4.12
C ARG A 231 -28.01 -11.90 -5.04
N ASP A 232 -28.23 -11.13 -6.11
CA ASP A 232 -29.23 -11.41 -7.14
C ASP A 232 -30.66 -11.69 -6.57
N ARG A 233 -31.05 -10.98 -5.50
CA ARG A 233 -32.30 -11.13 -4.74
C ARG A 233 -32.39 -12.39 -3.85
N ASP A 234 -31.30 -13.12 -3.68
CA ASP A 234 -31.27 -14.27 -2.78
C ASP A 234 -30.43 -13.95 -1.53
N VAL A 235 -30.88 -14.38 -0.38
CA VAL A 235 -30.09 -14.29 0.88
C VAL A 235 -29.08 -15.43 0.89
N VAL A 236 -27.84 -15.13 0.51
CA VAL A 236 -26.78 -16.13 0.33
C VAL A 236 -26.00 -16.45 1.61
N SER A 237 -26.12 -15.60 2.65
CA SER A 237 -25.49 -15.85 3.94
C SER A 237 -26.25 -15.17 5.07
N ARG A 238 -26.28 -15.81 6.25
CA ARG A 238 -26.90 -15.31 7.46
C ARG A 238 -26.02 -15.63 8.67
N ALA A 239 -25.78 -14.62 9.49
CA ALA A 239 -25.18 -14.77 10.80
C ALA A 239 -26.07 -14.09 11.83
N VAL A 240 -27.04 -14.83 12.37
CA VAL A 240 -27.96 -14.35 13.39
C VAL A 240 -27.25 -14.40 14.74
N ARG A 241 -27.19 -13.27 15.42
CA ARG A 241 -26.51 -13.07 16.70
C ARG A 241 -27.44 -12.64 17.81
N GLN A 242 -28.68 -12.26 17.46
CA GLN A 242 -29.75 -11.94 18.38
C GLN A 242 -30.53 -13.20 18.71
N GLU A 243 -31.38 -13.17 19.80
CA GLU A 243 -32.24 -14.31 20.17
C GLU A 243 -33.23 -14.68 19.06
N GLN A 244 -33.65 -13.69 18.28
CA GLN A 244 -34.50 -13.85 17.09
C GLN A 244 -33.95 -12.99 15.95
N PRO A 245 -34.16 -13.42 14.69
CA PRO A 245 -33.75 -12.58 13.55
C PRO A 245 -34.45 -11.22 13.59
N VAL A 246 -33.69 -10.14 13.41
CA VAL A 246 -34.21 -8.76 13.39
C VAL A 246 -35.11 -8.53 12.18
N LEU A 247 -34.78 -9.15 11.04
CA LEU A 247 -35.47 -8.99 9.77
C LEU A 247 -35.91 -10.33 9.20
N THR A 248 -37.06 -10.35 8.54
CA THR A 248 -37.52 -11.45 7.68
C THR A 248 -36.81 -11.42 6.34
N ASP A 249 -36.78 -12.55 5.62
CA ASP A 249 -36.19 -12.63 4.28
C ASP A 249 -36.80 -11.61 3.30
N ALA A 250 -38.10 -11.42 3.35
CA ALA A 250 -38.81 -10.44 2.51
C ALA A 250 -38.32 -9.00 2.81
N GLN A 251 -38.12 -8.68 4.08
CA GLN A 251 -37.56 -7.37 4.51
C GLN A 251 -36.11 -7.19 4.08
N ILE A 252 -35.27 -8.23 4.23
CA ILE A 252 -33.88 -8.21 3.81
C ILE A 252 -33.79 -7.94 2.30
N ILE A 253 -34.58 -8.64 1.50
CA ILE A 253 -34.60 -8.48 0.03
C ILE A 253 -35.06 -7.07 -0.36
N ARG A 254 -36.16 -6.57 0.26
CA ARG A 254 -36.66 -5.20 0.01
C ARG A 254 -35.62 -4.14 0.36
N LEU A 255 -34.95 -4.31 1.51
CA LEU A 255 -33.92 -3.38 1.96
C LEU A 255 -32.72 -3.39 1.01
N ALA A 256 -32.27 -4.56 0.54
CA ALA A 256 -31.22 -4.68 -0.44
C ALA A 256 -31.59 -4.00 -1.77
N GLN A 257 -32.84 -4.15 -2.23
CA GLN A 257 -33.33 -3.48 -3.44
C GLN A 257 -33.34 -1.95 -3.27
N LEU A 258 -33.77 -1.46 -2.11
CA LEU A 258 -33.74 -0.04 -1.76
C LEU A 258 -32.28 0.48 -1.85
N GLY A 259 -31.33 -0.23 -1.27
CA GLY A 259 -29.92 0.13 -1.35
C GLY A 259 -29.39 0.17 -2.79
N ARG A 260 -29.77 -0.81 -3.63
CA ARG A 260 -29.41 -0.81 -5.05
C ARG A 260 -30.03 0.37 -5.83
N SER A 261 -31.23 0.79 -5.49
CA SER A 261 -31.83 1.99 -6.11
C SER A 261 -31.07 3.26 -5.74
N ILE A 262 -30.63 3.40 -4.50
CA ILE A 262 -29.79 4.51 -4.05
C ILE A 262 -28.42 4.46 -4.73
N GLU A 263 -27.77 3.30 -4.78
CA GLU A 263 -26.50 3.11 -5.50
C GLU A 263 -26.60 3.50 -6.98
N ALA A 264 -27.65 3.06 -7.66
CA ALA A 264 -27.90 3.38 -9.07
C ALA A 264 -28.06 4.89 -9.30
N HIS A 265 -28.73 5.60 -8.37
CA HIS A 265 -28.90 7.04 -8.43
C HIS A 265 -27.56 7.79 -8.28
N PHE A 266 -26.72 7.39 -7.30
CA PHE A 266 -25.43 8.01 -7.06
C PHE A 266 -24.32 7.49 -7.98
N GLY A 267 -24.53 6.40 -8.72
CA GLY A 267 -23.56 5.77 -9.63
C GLY A 267 -22.35 5.15 -8.94
N ARG A 268 -22.42 4.88 -7.64
CA ARG A 268 -21.32 4.30 -6.82
C ARG A 268 -21.85 3.60 -5.56
N PRO A 269 -21.12 2.60 -5.04
CA PRO A 269 -21.50 1.88 -3.83
C PRO A 269 -21.72 2.79 -2.61
N GLN A 270 -22.75 2.46 -1.82
CA GLN A 270 -23.25 3.26 -0.71
C GLN A 270 -23.19 2.50 0.62
N ASP A 271 -22.94 3.25 1.68
CA ASP A 271 -23.11 2.92 3.09
C ASP A 271 -24.35 3.67 3.58
N ILE A 272 -25.38 2.93 3.99
CA ILE A 272 -26.73 3.47 4.25
C ILE A 272 -27.15 3.07 5.65
N GLU A 273 -27.46 4.07 6.50
CA GLU A 273 -28.12 3.86 7.79
C GLU A 273 -29.65 3.84 7.59
N TRP A 274 -30.29 2.84 8.13
CA TRP A 274 -31.73 2.63 7.96
C TRP A 274 -32.43 2.31 9.28
N CYS A 275 -33.74 2.61 9.32
CA CYS A 275 -34.66 2.30 10.42
C CYS A 275 -35.94 1.62 9.87
N LEU A 276 -36.48 0.65 10.60
CA LEU A 276 -37.71 -0.06 10.27
C LEU A 276 -38.81 0.27 11.27
N VAL A 277 -39.90 0.87 10.79
CA VAL A 277 -41.11 1.16 11.58
C VAL A 277 -42.33 0.68 10.82
N ASP A 278 -43.20 -0.12 11.43
CA ASP A 278 -44.44 -0.60 10.83
C ASP A 278 -44.27 -1.17 9.41
N ASP A 279 -43.22 -2.00 9.24
CA ASP A 279 -42.81 -2.62 7.98
C ASP A 279 -42.37 -1.64 6.89
N VAL A 280 -42.05 -0.37 7.24
CA VAL A 280 -41.53 0.68 6.34
C VAL A 280 -40.11 1.01 6.68
N PHE A 281 -39.24 0.98 5.69
CA PHE A 281 -37.85 1.43 5.83
C PHE A 281 -37.74 2.94 5.68
N HIS A 282 -36.99 3.56 6.60
CA HIS A 282 -36.57 4.96 6.54
C HIS A 282 -35.06 5.02 6.41
N VAL A 283 -34.58 5.80 5.45
CA VAL A 283 -33.14 6.10 5.30
C VAL A 283 -32.79 7.30 6.15
N VAL A 284 -31.87 7.16 7.08
CA VAL A 284 -31.46 8.23 7.98
C VAL A 284 -30.08 8.79 7.65
N GLN A 285 -29.29 8.09 6.84
CA GLN A 285 -28.05 8.56 6.25
C GLN A 285 -27.70 7.70 5.03
N ALA A 286 -27.05 8.32 4.02
CA ALA A 286 -26.39 7.61 2.91
C ALA A 286 -25.08 8.32 2.58
N ARG A 287 -24.04 7.54 2.34
CA ARG A 287 -22.73 8.06 1.93
C ARG A 287 -21.99 7.07 1.03
N PRO A 288 -21.07 7.52 0.18
CA PRO A 288 -20.29 6.61 -0.65
C PRO A 288 -19.33 5.77 0.19
N ILE A 289 -19.12 4.52 -0.21
CA ILE A 289 -18.05 3.68 0.33
C ILE A 289 -16.75 4.09 -0.36
N THR A 290 -15.84 4.74 0.35
CA THR A 290 -14.59 5.30 -0.20
C THR A 290 -13.38 4.35 -0.09
N THR A 291 -13.51 3.25 0.65
CA THR A 291 -12.42 2.30 0.92
C THR A 291 -12.30 1.18 -0.09
N LEU A 292 -13.24 1.08 -1.03
CA LEU A 292 -13.26 0.01 -2.03
C LEU A 292 -12.17 0.20 -3.07
N PHE A 293 -11.42 -0.87 -3.32
CA PHE A 293 -10.41 -0.84 -4.39
C PHE A 293 -11.12 -0.77 -5.77
N PRO A 294 -10.75 0.16 -6.66
CA PRO A 294 -11.35 0.26 -7.99
C PRO A 294 -11.14 -1.01 -8.82
N ILE A 295 -12.14 -1.34 -9.63
CA ILE A 295 -12.06 -2.47 -10.56
C ILE A 295 -11.37 -2.00 -11.84
N PRO A 296 -10.41 -2.77 -12.42
CA PRO A 296 -9.89 -2.49 -13.74
C PRO A 296 -11.01 -2.41 -14.78
N ALA A 297 -10.91 -1.48 -15.73
CA ALA A 297 -11.87 -1.39 -16.82
C ALA A 297 -11.79 -2.67 -17.67
N ALA A 298 -12.89 -3.42 -17.74
CA ALA A 298 -13.02 -4.55 -18.63
C ALA A 298 -13.37 -4.10 -20.06
N VAL A 299 -12.99 -4.91 -21.06
CA VAL A 299 -13.31 -4.67 -22.46
C VAL A 299 -14.61 -5.36 -22.90
N ASP A 300 -15.17 -6.19 -22.04
CA ASP A 300 -16.40 -6.96 -22.23
C ASP A 300 -17.19 -7.11 -20.92
N GLU A 301 -18.30 -7.85 -20.95
CA GLU A 301 -19.17 -8.11 -19.80
C GLU A 301 -18.86 -9.46 -19.10
N GLU A 302 -17.78 -10.13 -19.48
CA GLU A 302 -17.41 -11.42 -18.90
C GLU A 302 -16.77 -11.26 -17.52
N ASN A 303 -16.69 -12.36 -16.78
CA ASN A 303 -15.98 -12.37 -15.51
C ASN A 303 -14.47 -12.40 -15.75
N HIS A 304 -13.75 -11.55 -15.04
CA HIS A 304 -12.29 -11.47 -15.08
C HIS A 304 -11.65 -11.72 -13.72
N VAL A 305 -10.43 -12.27 -13.75
CA VAL A 305 -9.58 -12.47 -12.58
C VAL A 305 -8.25 -11.78 -12.83
N TYR A 306 -7.92 -10.85 -11.94
CA TYR A 306 -6.75 -10.00 -12.02
C TYR A 306 -5.75 -10.32 -10.93
N VAL A 307 -4.48 -10.53 -11.28
CA VAL A 307 -3.37 -10.74 -10.34
C VAL A 307 -2.51 -9.48 -10.29
N SER A 308 -2.22 -9.00 -9.08
CA SER A 308 -1.44 -7.80 -8.85
C SER A 308 0.01 -7.94 -9.28
N VAL A 309 0.47 -7.06 -10.17
CA VAL A 309 1.88 -6.94 -10.57
C VAL A 309 2.72 -6.42 -9.40
N GLY A 310 2.19 -5.49 -8.62
CA GLY A 310 2.90 -4.87 -7.51
C GLY A 310 3.34 -5.87 -6.44
N HIS A 311 2.53 -6.90 -6.14
CA HIS A 311 2.91 -7.95 -5.19
C HIS A 311 4.05 -8.82 -5.75
N GLN A 312 4.08 -9.07 -7.05
CA GLN A 312 5.15 -9.84 -7.68
C GLN A 312 6.45 -9.04 -7.85
N GLN A 313 6.34 -7.71 -8.02
CA GLN A 313 7.47 -6.82 -8.23
C GLN A 313 7.96 -6.10 -6.96
N MET A 314 7.39 -6.43 -5.81
CA MET A 314 7.75 -5.81 -4.52
C MET A 314 7.57 -4.29 -4.54
N MET A 315 6.48 -3.82 -5.12
CA MET A 315 6.08 -2.42 -5.11
C MET A 315 4.56 -2.33 -5.21
N THR A 316 3.90 -2.23 -4.08
CA THR A 316 2.43 -2.13 -3.99
C THR A 316 1.90 -0.70 -3.98
N ASP A 317 2.78 0.29 -3.98
CA ASP A 317 2.42 1.70 -4.03
C ASP A 317 1.74 2.08 -5.34
N ALA A 318 0.96 3.16 -5.30
CA ALA A 318 0.42 3.76 -6.51
C ALA A 318 1.53 4.40 -7.35
N MET A 319 1.49 4.18 -8.66
CA MET A 319 2.36 4.80 -9.66
C MET A 319 1.64 5.99 -10.30
N LYS A 320 2.40 7.02 -10.66
CA LYS A 320 1.88 8.12 -11.46
C LYS A 320 1.68 7.69 -12.93
N PRO A 321 0.87 8.42 -13.72
CA PRO A 321 0.54 8.04 -15.11
C PRO A 321 1.74 7.77 -16.01
N LEU A 322 2.81 8.55 -15.90
CA LEU A 322 4.05 8.30 -16.65
C LEU A 322 4.68 6.96 -16.25
N GLY A 323 4.78 6.68 -14.95
CA GLY A 323 5.33 5.41 -14.45
C GLY A 323 4.56 4.21 -14.99
N LEU A 324 3.22 4.24 -14.91
CA LEU A 324 2.35 3.19 -15.45
C LEU A 324 2.57 2.98 -16.94
N SER A 325 2.61 4.06 -17.73
CA SER A 325 2.75 3.96 -19.19
C SER A 325 4.13 3.47 -19.62
N VAL A 326 5.21 3.92 -18.97
CA VAL A 326 6.57 3.44 -19.27
C VAL A 326 6.73 1.96 -18.90
N TRP A 327 6.20 1.55 -17.73
CA TRP A 327 6.22 0.13 -17.35
C TRP A 327 5.50 -0.74 -18.38
N GLN A 328 4.29 -0.34 -18.82
CA GLN A 328 3.53 -1.08 -19.84
C GLN A 328 4.25 -1.14 -21.19
N LEU A 329 4.95 -0.06 -21.60
CA LEU A 329 5.76 -0.05 -22.81
C LEU A 329 6.95 -1.02 -22.74
N THR A 330 7.50 -1.26 -21.55
CA THR A 330 8.64 -2.15 -21.34
C THR A 330 8.23 -3.62 -21.24
N THR A 331 7.00 -3.92 -20.89
CA THR A 331 6.52 -5.28 -20.70
C THR A 331 5.93 -5.87 -22.01
N PRO A 332 6.02 -7.20 -22.25
CA PRO A 332 5.55 -7.81 -23.48
C PRO A 332 4.03 -8.02 -23.55
N ARG A 333 3.33 -7.95 -22.41
CA ARG A 333 1.89 -8.21 -22.31
C ARG A 333 1.15 -6.97 -21.83
N PRO A 334 -0.06 -6.70 -22.35
CA PRO A 334 -0.91 -5.66 -21.81
C PRO A 334 -1.30 -5.99 -20.36
N MET A 335 -1.43 -4.95 -19.55
CA MET A 335 -1.85 -5.05 -18.17
C MET A 335 -3.05 -4.15 -17.94
N ALA A 336 -3.97 -4.60 -17.09
CA ALA A 336 -5.11 -3.82 -16.65
C ALA A 336 -4.66 -2.82 -15.56
N GLU A 337 -5.29 -1.67 -15.50
CA GLU A 337 -4.93 -0.58 -14.58
C GLU A 337 -6.08 -0.27 -13.62
N ALA A 338 -5.79 -0.19 -12.33
CA ALA A 338 -6.72 0.29 -11.32
C ALA A 338 -5.98 0.99 -10.17
N ALA A 339 -6.50 2.14 -9.73
CA ALA A 339 -5.95 2.92 -8.62
C ALA A 339 -4.42 3.14 -8.70
N GLY A 340 -3.92 3.44 -9.89
CA GLY A 340 -2.49 3.65 -10.11
C GLY A 340 -1.63 2.37 -9.97
N ARG A 341 -2.23 1.18 -10.11
CA ARG A 341 -1.54 -0.11 -10.04
C ARG A 341 -1.87 -0.95 -11.26
N LEU A 342 -0.99 -1.88 -11.56
CA LEU A 342 -1.10 -2.78 -12.71
C LEU A 342 -1.48 -4.19 -12.27
N PHE A 343 -2.30 -4.82 -13.08
CA PHE A 343 -2.80 -6.17 -12.87
C PHE A 343 -2.67 -6.98 -14.17
N VAL A 344 -2.34 -8.25 -14.05
CA VAL A 344 -2.39 -9.20 -15.14
C VAL A 344 -3.75 -9.89 -15.11
N ASP A 345 -4.47 -9.83 -16.23
CA ASP A 345 -5.67 -10.64 -16.41
C ASP A 345 -5.25 -12.09 -16.70
N VAL A 346 -5.62 -12.98 -15.79
CA VAL A 346 -5.29 -14.42 -15.85
C VAL A 346 -6.47 -15.28 -16.22
N THR A 347 -7.62 -14.69 -16.55
CA THR A 347 -8.89 -15.40 -16.82
C THR A 347 -8.74 -16.47 -17.88
N GLN A 348 -8.16 -16.13 -19.02
CA GLN A 348 -7.95 -17.06 -20.12
C GLN A 348 -6.99 -18.21 -19.75
N ALA A 349 -5.94 -17.90 -18.98
CA ALA A 349 -5.01 -18.91 -18.50
C ALA A 349 -5.65 -19.89 -17.50
N LEU A 350 -6.58 -19.39 -16.67
CA LEU A 350 -7.33 -20.23 -15.74
C LEU A 350 -8.43 -21.06 -16.43
N ALA A 351 -9.02 -20.54 -17.51
CA ALA A 351 -10.08 -21.21 -18.24
C ALA A 351 -9.59 -22.50 -18.96
N SER A 352 -8.35 -22.51 -19.46
CA SER A 352 -7.76 -23.68 -20.15
C SER A 352 -7.07 -24.62 -19.16
N PRO A 353 -7.39 -25.93 -19.10
CA PRO A 353 -6.76 -26.87 -18.16
C PRO A 353 -5.24 -26.95 -18.29
N ALA A 354 -4.69 -26.94 -19.49
CA ALA A 354 -3.24 -27.00 -19.74
C ALA A 354 -2.51 -25.74 -19.24
N SER A 355 -3.04 -24.54 -19.55
CA SER A 355 -2.48 -23.27 -19.09
C SER A 355 -2.65 -23.08 -17.61
N ARG A 356 -3.77 -23.55 -17.05
CA ARG A 356 -4.08 -23.49 -15.61
C ARG A 356 -3.02 -24.21 -14.79
N ALA A 357 -2.65 -25.45 -15.17
CA ALA A 357 -1.63 -26.21 -14.47
C ALA A 357 -0.28 -25.48 -14.43
N GLY A 358 0.15 -24.92 -15.57
CA GLY A 358 1.38 -24.13 -15.66
C GLY A 358 1.33 -22.84 -14.82
N LEU A 359 0.22 -22.07 -14.89
CA LEU A 359 0.02 -20.88 -14.10
C LEU A 359 0.02 -21.16 -12.60
N MET A 360 -0.78 -22.13 -12.16
CA MET A 360 -0.90 -22.52 -10.74
C MET A 360 0.42 -23.04 -10.18
N GLY A 361 1.20 -23.79 -10.96
CA GLY A 361 2.54 -24.24 -10.59
C GLY A 361 3.49 -23.06 -10.36
N LEU A 362 3.57 -22.15 -11.31
CA LEU A 362 4.45 -20.98 -11.22
C LEU A 362 4.06 -20.04 -10.07
N VAL A 363 2.77 -19.66 -10.01
CA VAL A 363 2.27 -18.70 -9.01
C VAL A 363 2.30 -19.31 -7.61
N GLY A 364 1.91 -20.59 -7.47
CA GLY A 364 1.93 -21.30 -6.17
C GLY A 364 3.32 -21.45 -5.58
N GLN A 365 4.35 -21.55 -6.42
CA GLN A 365 5.75 -21.57 -5.97
C GLN A 365 6.27 -20.15 -5.63
N SER A 366 5.85 -19.13 -6.38
CA SER A 366 6.33 -17.74 -6.18
C SER A 366 5.61 -17.03 -5.03
N ASP A 367 4.29 -17.10 -4.97
CA ASP A 367 3.42 -16.53 -3.94
C ASP A 367 2.23 -17.47 -3.66
N PRO A 368 2.32 -18.34 -2.63
CA PRO A 368 1.27 -19.30 -2.29
C PRO A 368 -0.08 -18.65 -1.94
N LEU A 369 -0.10 -17.41 -1.45
CA LEU A 369 -1.36 -16.70 -1.16
C LEU A 369 -2.11 -16.36 -2.44
N ILE A 370 -1.40 -16.00 -3.52
CA ILE A 370 -2.03 -15.82 -4.84
C ILE A 370 -2.52 -17.19 -5.35
N GLY A 371 -1.71 -18.23 -5.22
CA GLY A 371 -2.08 -19.61 -5.62
C GLY A 371 -3.36 -20.08 -4.93
N ASP A 372 -3.46 -19.93 -3.62
CA ASP A 372 -4.64 -20.33 -2.83
C ASP A 372 -5.88 -19.47 -3.14
N ALA A 373 -5.71 -18.16 -3.36
CA ALA A 373 -6.79 -17.27 -3.79
C ALA A 373 -7.34 -17.67 -5.17
N LEU A 374 -6.47 -17.98 -6.13
CA LEU A 374 -6.89 -18.48 -7.45
C LEU A 374 -7.59 -19.84 -7.35
N GLN A 375 -7.09 -20.74 -6.50
CA GLN A 375 -7.74 -22.04 -6.25
C GLN A 375 -9.15 -21.84 -5.67
N THR A 376 -9.31 -20.90 -4.73
CA THR A 376 -10.62 -20.54 -4.16
C THR A 376 -11.61 -20.09 -5.23
N ILE A 377 -11.17 -19.32 -6.23
CA ILE A 377 -12.03 -18.92 -7.37
C ILE A 377 -12.38 -20.13 -8.23
N LEU A 378 -11.43 -21.00 -8.50
CA LEU A 378 -11.65 -22.23 -9.30
C LEU A 378 -12.62 -23.19 -8.63
N ASP A 379 -12.54 -23.34 -7.31
CA ASP A 379 -13.39 -24.24 -6.51
C ASP A 379 -14.88 -23.81 -6.52
N ARG A 380 -15.16 -22.53 -6.80
CA ARG A 380 -16.54 -22.03 -7.01
C ARG A 380 -17.21 -22.61 -8.26
N GLY A 381 -16.41 -23.05 -9.25
CA GLY A 381 -16.85 -23.81 -10.42
C GLY A 381 -17.62 -23.05 -11.50
N ASN A 382 -18.15 -21.85 -11.19
CA ASN A 382 -19.02 -21.08 -12.08
C ASN A 382 -18.54 -19.63 -12.39
N PHE A 383 -17.43 -19.21 -11.81
CA PHE A 383 -16.94 -17.84 -12.03
C PHE A 383 -16.18 -17.69 -13.35
N ILE A 384 -15.37 -18.69 -13.72
CA ILE A 384 -14.59 -18.71 -14.95
C ILE A 384 -15.18 -19.75 -15.90
N PRO A 385 -15.48 -19.41 -17.18
CA PRO A 385 -15.91 -20.38 -18.16
C PRO A 385 -14.79 -21.40 -18.42
N SER A 386 -15.13 -22.67 -18.57
CA SER A 386 -14.17 -23.72 -18.94
C SER A 386 -14.03 -23.75 -20.47
N LEU A 387 -12.82 -23.54 -20.96
CA LEU A 387 -12.49 -23.67 -22.37
C LEU A 387 -12.04 -25.11 -22.67
N SER A 388 -12.36 -25.58 -23.87
CA SER A 388 -11.81 -26.85 -24.39
C SER A 388 -10.27 -26.73 -24.54
N ASN A 389 -9.56 -27.87 -24.46
CA ASN A 389 -8.07 -27.93 -24.49
C ASN A 389 -7.39 -27.43 -25.77
N GLU A 390 -8.12 -26.87 -26.74
CA GLU A 390 -7.63 -26.52 -28.07
C GLU A 390 -7.03 -25.11 -28.21
N GLY A 391 -6.88 -24.34 -27.12
CA GLY A 391 -6.21 -23.04 -27.16
C GLY A 391 -4.67 -23.16 -27.09
N PRO A 392 -3.91 -22.15 -27.60
CA PRO A 392 -2.47 -22.10 -27.37
C PRO A 392 -2.20 -22.06 -25.86
N GLY A 393 -1.63 -23.15 -25.34
CA GLY A 393 -1.32 -23.27 -23.93
C GLY A 393 -0.45 -22.11 -23.46
N TRP A 394 -0.80 -21.51 -22.32
CA TRP A 394 0.11 -20.59 -21.64
C TRP A 394 1.32 -21.40 -21.16
N SER A 395 2.49 -21.05 -21.67
CA SER A 395 3.75 -21.62 -21.20
C SER A 395 4.55 -20.53 -20.49
N PRO A 396 5.16 -20.83 -19.33
CA PRO A 396 6.11 -19.91 -18.71
C PRO A 396 7.21 -19.55 -19.71
N PRO A 397 7.75 -18.31 -19.64
CA PRO A 397 8.94 -17.97 -20.41
C PRO A 397 10.06 -18.98 -20.12
N GLY A 398 10.62 -19.59 -21.16
CA GLY A 398 11.67 -20.62 -21.01
C GLY A 398 11.19 -22.08 -20.96
N ALA A 399 9.89 -22.35 -20.87
CA ALA A 399 9.39 -23.73 -20.96
C ALA A 399 9.69 -24.34 -22.34
N GLY A 400 10.40 -25.46 -22.34
CA GLY A 400 10.81 -26.17 -23.57
C GLY A 400 12.16 -25.76 -24.17
N SER A 401 12.92 -24.87 -23.51
CA SER A 401 14.30 -24.56 -23.89
C SER A 401 15.23 -25.75 -23.62
N ALA A 402 16.18 -26.03 -24.52
CA ALA A 402 17.23 -27.02 -24.29
C ALA A 402 17.98 -26.71 -23.00
N ALA A 403 18.40 -27.76 -22.26
CA ALA A 403 19.19 -27.56 -21.04
C ALA A 403 20.47 -26.78 -21.37
N ILE A 404 20.68 -25.67 -20.69
CA ILE A 404 21.88 -24.84 -20.85
C ILE A 404 23.06 -25.50 -20.14
N GLU A 405 24.23 -25.52 -20.80
CA GLU A 405 25.47 -25.91 -20.13
C GLU A 405 25.89 -24.88 -19.08
N THR A 406 26.57 -25.33 -18.03
CA THR A 406 27.08 -24.45 -16.98
C THR A 406 28.36 -23.75 -17.48
N ASP A 407 28.15 -22.64 -18.19
CA ASP A 407 29.25 -21.80 -18.71
C ASP A 407 29.17 -20.40 -18.07
N PRO A 408 30.07 -20.07 -17.13
CA PRO A 408 30.11 -18.74 -16.51
C PRO A 408 30.36 -17.60 -17.50
N THR A 409 31.03 -17.86 -18.65
CA THR A 409 31.36 -16.81 -19.64
C THR A 409 30.13 -16.22 -20.28
N LEU A 410 29.02 -17.01 -20.35
CA LEU A 410 27.74 -16.54 -20.83
C LEU A 410 27.17 -15.39 -19.98
N VAL A 411 27.36 -15.44 -18.66
CA VAL A 411 26.93 -14.38 -17.73
C VAL A 411 27.70 -13.10 -18.01
N ASP A 412 29.03 -13.20 -18.21
CA ASP A 412 29.88 -12.04 -18.51
C ASP A 412 29.49 -11.41 -19.86
N GLU A 413 29.16 -12.21 -20.87
CA GLU A 413 28.67 -11.71 -22.17
C GLU A 413 27.34 -10.96 -22.05
N LEU A 414 26.37 -11.52 -21.28
CA LEU A 414 25.07 -10.89 -21.06
C LEU A 414 25.20 -9.57 -20.30
N ILE A 415 26.07 -9.52 -19.29
CA ILE A 415 26.39 -8.30 -18.54
C ILE A 415 27.03 -7.26 -19.44
N ALA A 416 28.06 -7.62 -20.20
CA ALA A 416 28.77 -6.71 -21.11
C ALA A 416 27.80 -6.12 -22.16
N ARG A 417 26.90 -6.93 -22.69
CA ARG A 417 25.88 -6.47 -23.65
C ARG A 417 24.95 -5.44 -23.01
N SER A 418 24.46 -5.72 -21.80
CA SER A 418 23.59 -4.78 -21.06
C SER A 418 24.30 -3.46 -20.78
N GLN A 419 25.55 -3.50 -20.31
CA GLN A 419 26.36 -2.30 -20.05
C GLN A 419 26.64 -1.49 -21.32
N ALA A 420 26.96 -2.15 -22.45
CA ALA A 420 27.16 -1.49 -23.75
C ALA A 420 25.89 -0.77 -24.22
N SER A 421 24.71 -1.38 -24.04
CA SER A 421 23.42 -0.77 -24.38
C SER A 421 23.18 0.48 -23.54
N ILE A 422 23.31 0.40 -22.20
CA ILE A 422 23.16 1.55 -21.30
C ILE A 422 24.11 2.70 -21.69
N ALA A 423 25.37 2.40 -21.96
CA ALA A 423 26.36 3.39 -22.41
C ALA A 423 26.00 4.03 -23.75
N SER A 424 25.44 3.28 -24.69
CA SER A 424 24.95 3.80 -25.97
C SER A 424 23.78 4.75 -25.77
N THR A 425 22.75 4.29 -25.02
CA THR A 425 21.56 5.07 -24.69
C THR A 425 21.94 6.39 -24.00
N THR A 426 22.87 6.34 -23.04
CA THR A 426 23.33 7.54 -22.30
C THR A 426 24.01 8.56 -23.22
N ARG A 427 24.77 8.12 -24.22
CA ARG A 427 25.42 9.05 -25.17
C ARG A 427 24.42 9.63 -26.16
N GLU A 428 23.56 8.77 -26.74
CA GLU A 428 22.73 9.16 -27.86
C GLU A 428 21.55 10.04 -27.44
N ILE A 429 20.93 9.76 -26.28
CA ILE A 429 19.77 10.49 -25.80
C ILE A 429 20.07 11.97 -25.55
N ARG A 430 21.28 12.29 -25.10
CA ARG A 430 21.74 13.68 -24.85
C ARG A 430 21.74 14.56 -26.08
N THR A 431 21.71 13.97 -27.28
CA THR A 431 21.67 14.70 -28.56
C THR A 431 20.23 14.95 -29.03
N LYS A 432 19.23 14.52 -28.29
CA LYS A 432 17.82 14.55 -28.70
C LYS A 432 17.03 15.52 -27.84
N SER A 433 15.99 16.12 -28.41
CA SER A 433 15.01 16.99 -27.74
C SER A 433 13.68 16.94 -28.47
N GLY A 434 12.63 17.40 -27.84
CA GLY A 434 11.31 17.48 -28.41
C GLY A 434 10.76 16.10 -28.83
N VAL A 435 10.07 16.05 -29.97
CA VAL A 435 9.48 14.81 -30.48
C VAL A 435 10.57 13.76 -30.79
N ALA A 436 11.76 14.20 -31.27
CA ALA A 436 12.86 13.27 -31.58
C ALA A 436 13.39 12.55 -30.32
N LEU A 437 13.34 13.17 -29.15
CA LEU A 437 13.65 12.53 -27.87
C LEU A 437 12.67 11.39 -27.59
N LEU A 438 11.39 11.65 -27.73
CA LEU A 438 10.33 10.68 -27.41
C LEU A 438 10.32 9.52 -28.40
N ASP A 439 10.57 9.79 -29.68
CA ASP A 439 10.74 8.75 -30.71
C ASP A 439 11.98 7.87 -30.42
N TYR A 440 13.08 8.48 -29.98
CA TYR A 440 14.27 7.76 -29.56
C TYR A 440 13.98 6.84 -28.35
N ILE A 441 13.33 7.37 -27.30
CA ILE A 441 12.98 6.57 -26.12
C ILE A 441 12.11 5.37 -26.51
N LEU A 442 11.09 5.56 -27.37
CA LEU A 442 10.27 4.45 -27.84
C LEU A 442 11.06 3.38 -28.59
N ALA A 443 12.00 3.78 -29.42
CA ALA A 443 12.87 2.85 -30.14
C ALA A 443 13.81 2.11 -29.19
N ASP A 444 14.40 2.81 -28.24
CA ASP A 444 15.34 2.26 -27.25
C ASP A 444 14.62 1.31 -26.27
N ILE A 445 13.37 1.58 -25.88
CA ILE A 445 12.54 0.65 -25.11
C ILE A 445 12.39 -0.70 -25.84
N GLN A 446 12.31 -0.74 -27.17
CA GLN A 446 12.25 -2.01 -27.89
C GLN A 446 13.58 -2.77 -27.78
N GLU A 447 14.73 -2.09 -27.81
CA GLU A 447 16.03 -2.74 -27.60
C GLU A 447 16.17 -3.19 -26.13
N LEU A 448 15.77 -2.36 -25.17
CA LEU A 448 15.72 -2.74 -23.75
C LEU A 448 14.87 -4.03 -23.55
N ARG A 449 13.71 -4.14 -24.20
CA ARG A 449 12.90 -5.36 -24.18
C ARG A 449 13.63 -6.57 -24.75
N ARG A 450 14.35 -6.41 -25.86
CA ARG A 450 15.13 -7.51 -26.45
C ARG A 450 16.24 -8.00 -25.51
N ILE A 451 16.87 -7.10 -24.77
CA ILE A 451 17.90 -7.46 -23.79
C ILE A 451 17.27 -8.11 -22.55
N GLN A 452 16.21 -7.52 -22.02
CA GLN A 452 15.55 -8.00 -20.79
C GLN A 452 14.90 -9.37 -20.98
N PHE A 453 14.36 -9.63 -22.16
CA PHE A 453 13.71 -10.90 -22.50
C PHE A 453 14.54 -11.75 -23.47
N ASP A 454 15.88 -11.58 -23.49
CA ASP A 454 16.80 -12.46 -24.22
C ASP A 454 16.61 -13.91 -23.72
N PRO A 455 16.27 -14.86 -24.59
CA PRO A 455 16.08 -16.25 -24.19
C PRO A 455 17.25 -16.85 -23.41
N ARG A 456 18.50 -16.48 -23.72
CA ARG A 456 19.69 -16.96 -23.01
C ARG A 456 19.73 -16.40 -21.58
N GLY A 457 19.39 -15.12 -21.40
CA GLY A 457 19.31 -14.50 -20.06
C GLY A 457 18.23 -15.17 -19.21
N ILE A 458 17.04 -15.45 -19.80
CA ILE A 458 15.97 -16.18 -19.12
C ILE A 458 16.43 -17.59 -18.75
N GLN A 459 17.11 -18.30 -19.65
CA GLN A 459 17.64 -19.67 -19.39
C GLN A 459 18.66 -19.65 -18.24
N VAL A 460 19.57 -18.69 -18.19
CA VAL A 460 20.54 -18.54 -17.10
C VAL A 460 19.83 -18.35 -15.76
N VAL A 461 18.85 -17.44 -15.68
CA VAL A 461 18.07 -17.21 -14.47
C VAL A 461 17.33 -18.47 -14.05
N MET A 462 16.62 -19.13 -14.98
CA MET A 462 15.88 -20.36 -14.69
C MET A 462 16.79 -21.51 -14.26
N ALA A 463 17.93 -21.70 -14.91
CA ALA A 463 18.88 -22.76 -14.55
C ALA A 463 19.48 -22.56 -13.15
N GLY A 464 19.74 -21.31 -12.73
CA GLY A 464 20.15 -21.00 -11.35
C GLY A 464 19.06 -21.33 -10.33
N MET A 465 17.80 -21.00 -10.65
CA MET A 465 16.65 -21.30 -9.80
C MET A 465 16.36 -22.80 -9.71
N GLU A 466 16.34 -23.49 -10.82
CA GLU A 466 16.15 -24.94 -10.88
C GLU A 466 17.23 -25.68 -10.10
N ALA A 467 18.47 -25.21 -10.16
CA ALA A 467 19.56 -25.76 -9.38
C ALA A 467 19.32 -25.59 -7.86
N ALA A 468 18.82 -24.43 -7.43
CA ALA A 468 18.47 -24.22 -6.02
C ALA A 468 17.33 -25.13 -5.55
N TRP A 469 16.26 -25.26 -6.34
CA TRP A 469 15.15 -26.16 -6.02
C TRP A 469 15.59 -27.61 -5.98
N TRP A 470 16.33 -28.04 -7.00
CA TRP A 470 16.86 -29.40 -7.06
C TRP A 470 17.72 -29.73 -5.82
N LEU A 471 18.60 -28.80 -5.42
CA LEU A 471 19.44 -28.98 -4.22
C LEU A 471 18.58 -29.09 -2.97
N ASN A 472 17.58 -28.25 -2.77
CA ASN A 472 16.74 -28.30 -1.59
C ASN A 472 15.94 -29.62 -1.52
N ASP A 473 15.33 -30.04 -2.63
CA ASP A 473 14.51 -31.26 -2.68
C ASP A 473 15.35 -32.49 -2.44
N HIS A 474 16.48 -32.66 -3.13
CA HIS A 474 17.29 -33.88 -3.04
C HIS A 474 18.11 -33.92 -1.75
N MET A 475 18.55 -32.77 -1.21
CA MET A 475 19.23 -32.79 0.09
C MET A 475 18.25 -33.10 1.22
N GLN A 476 17.01 -32.66 1.11
CA GLN A 476 15.95 -33.08 2.03
C GLN A 476 15.64 -34.57 1.90
N GLU A 477 15.52 -35.09 0.68
CA GLU A 477 15.24 -36.52 0.43
C GLU A 477 16.40 -37.45 0.88
N TRP A 478 17.64 -37.12 0.49
CA TRP A 478 18.78 -38.00 0.67
C TRP A 478 19.47 -37.88 2.03
N LEU A 479 19.45 -36.69 2.62
CA LEU A 479 20.18 -36.40 3.85
C LEU A 479 19.29 -35.83 4.98
N GLY A 480 17.98 -35.62 4.73
CA GLY A 480 17.06 -34.98 5.69
C GLY A 480 17.35 -33.51 5.93
N GLU A 481 18.08 -32.87 5.03
CA GLU A 481 18.55 -31.49 5.21
C GLU A 481 17.70 -30.50 4.42
N LYS A 482 17.07 -29.57 5.15
CA LYS A 482 16.22 -28.51 4.58
C LYS A 482 17.05 -27.30 4.13
N ASN A 483 16.64 -26.69 3.03
CA ASN A 483 17.16 -25.37 2.58
C ASN A 483 18.68 -25.35 2.38
N ALA A 484 19.27 -26.43 1.92
CA ALA A 484 20.73 -26.56 1.69
C ALA A 484 21.25 -25.51 0.70
N ALA A 485 20.42 -25.13 -0.30
CA ALA A 485 20.77 -24.13 -1.29
C ALA A 485 21.00 -22.73 -0.68
N ASP A 486 20.41 -22.39 0.46
CA ASP A 486 20.53 -21.07 1.06
C ASP A 486 21.98 -20.76 1.44
N THR A 487 22.67 -21.69 2.10
CA THR A 487 24.09 -21.52 2.44
C THR A 487 24.99 -21.58 1.19
N LEU A 488 24.66 -22.47 0.23
CA LEU A 488 25.42 -22.61 -1.02
C LEU A 488 25.33 -21.40 -1.92
N ALA A 489 24.27 -20.59 -1.80
CA ALA A 489 24.07 -19.34 -2.55
C ALA A 489 24.73 -18.11 -1.92
N GLN A 490 25.37 -18.24 -0.76
CA GLN A 490 26.04 -17.09 -0.14
C GLN A 490 27.24 -16.61 -0.97
N SER A 491 27.36 -15.29 -1.07
CA SER A 491 28.47 -14.62 -1.76
C SER A 491 28.73 -15.17 -3.17
N VAL A 492 27.66 -15.29 -3.98
CA VAL A 492 27.78 -15.68 -5.38
C VAL A 492 28.35 -14.52 -6.20
N PRO A 493 29.15 -14.78 -7.25
CA PRO A 493 29.67 -13.74 -8.13
C PRO A 493 28.53 -13.09 -8.95
N ASN A 494 28.78 -11.89 -9.45
CA ASN A 494 27.88 -11.17 -10.35
C ASN A 494 26.50 -10.81 -9.74
N ASN A 495 26.39 -10.67 -8.41
CA ASN A 495 25.20 -10.12 -7.78
C ASN A 495 25.39 -8.63 -7.53
N VAL A 496 25.00 -7.82 -8.54
CA VAL A 496 25.15 -6.35 -8.51
C VAL A 496 24.44 -5.67 -7.33
N THR A 497 23.43 -6.30 -6.79
CA THR A 497 22.67 -5.74 -5.67
C THR A 497 23.35 -5.99 -4.33
N SER A 498 23.92 -7.16 -4.11
CA SER A 498 24.75 -7.42 -2.93
C SER A 498 26.05 -6.62 -2.96
N GLU A 499 26.69 -6.51 -4.13
CA GLU A 499 27.86 -5.63 -4.31
C GLU A 499 27.54 -4.19 -3.91
N MET A 500 26.37 -3.67 -4.28
CA MET A 500 25.92 -2.32 -3.92
C MET A 500 25.85 -2.11 -2.40
N GLY A 501 25.29 -3.07 -1.68
CA GLY A 501 25.17 -3.01 -0.21
C GLY A 501 26.54 -3.04 0.48
N LEU A 502 27.42 -3.92 0.03
CA LEU A 502 28.78 -4.05 0.56
C LEU A 502 29.65 -2.81 0.24
N ALA A 503 29.56 -2.28 -0.98
CA ALA A 503 30.29 -1.08 -1.40
C ALA A 503 29.91 0.18 -0.57
N LEU A 504 28.74 0.21 0.05
CA LEU A 504 28.37 1.32 0.94
C LEU A 504 29.08 1.23 2.31
N LEU A 505 29.54 0.05 2.72
CA LEU A 505 30.46 -0.10 3.88
C LEU A 505 31.82 0.53 3.58
N ASP A 506 32.31 0.38 2.36
CA ASP A 506 33.59 0.98 1.96
C ASP A 506 33.50 2.50 1.98
N VAL A 507 32.36 3.09 1.56
CA VAL A 507 32.09 4.52 1.71
C VAL A 507 32.13 4.96 3.18
N ALA A 508 31.51 4.18 4.06
CA ALA A 508 31.52 4.44 5.50
C ALA A 508 32.95 4.39 6.09
N ASP A 509 33.79 3.47 5.60
CA ASP A 509 35.17 3.32 6.02
C ASP A 509 36.05 4.51 5.62
N VAL A 510 35.81 5.09 4.43
CA VAL A 510 36.48 6.34 4.00
C VAL A 510 36.10 7.52 4.90
N ILE A 511 34.85 7.59 5.35
CA ILE A 511 34.30 8.71 6.15
C ILE A 511 34.70 8.60 7.64
N ARG A 512 34.71 7.39 8.17
CA ARG A 512 34.92 7.08 9.60
C ARG A 512 36.07 7.81 10.27
N PRO A 513 37.29 7.96 9.63
CA PRO A 513 38.45 8.65 10.23
C PRO A 513 38.23 10.15 10.44
N TYR A 514 37.14 10.74 9.91
CA TYR A 514 36.96 12.19 9.87
C TYR A 514 35.75 12.65 10.71
N PRO A 515 35.91 12.89 12.05
CA PRO A 515 34.81 13.25 12.93
C PRO A 515 34.01 14.48 12.49
N GLN A 516 34.67 15.46 11.85
CA GLN A 516 34.00 16.66 11.34
C GLN A 516 33.03 16.35 10.20
N VAL A 517 33.38 15.40 9.31
CA VAL A 517 32.51 14.91 8.25
C VAL A 517 31.33 14.17 8.86
N VAL A 518 31.57 13.28 9.82
CA VAL A 518 30.50 12.56 10.54
C VAL A 518 29.54 13.55 11.22
N ALA A 519 30.07 14.59 11.89
CA ALA A 519 29.24 15.60 12.55
C ALA A 519 28.45 16.46 11.56
N LEU A 520 28.94 16.71 10.36
CA LEU A 520 28.16 17.34 9.28
C LEU A 520 27.01 16.40 8.86
N LEU A 521 27.33 15.14 8.53
CA LEU A 521 26.32 14.17 8.10
C LEU A 521 25.19 13.97 9.11
N GLN A 522 25.46 14.06 10.42
CA GLN A 522 24.43 13.98 11.47
C GLN A 522 23.41 15.12 11.47
N ARG A 523 23.67 16.22 10.76
CA ARG A 523 22.85 17.44 10.74
C ARG A 523 22.36 17.80 9.33
N VAL A 524 22.63 16.93 8.36
CA VAL A 524 22.26 17.16 6.96
C VAL A 524 20.74 17.10 6.81
N ASP A 525 20.18 18.18 6.24
CA ASP A 525 18.78 18.29 5.82
C ASP A 525 18.64 18.82 4.38
N ASP A 526 19.77 19.12 3.70
CA ASP A 526 19.84 19.69 2.36
C ASP A 526 20.62 18.77 1.42
N GLU A 527 20.13 18.60 0.19
CA GLU A 527 20.76 17.77 -0.85
C GLU A 527 22.12 18.35 -1.34
N ASP A 528 22.40 19.64 -1.07
CA ASP A 528 23.65 20.31 -1.41
C ASP A 528 24.84 19.98 -0.48
N PHE A 529 24.65 19.17 0.54
CA PHE A 529 25.69 18.83 1.52
C PHE A 529 27.00 18.32 0.90
N LEU A 530 26.93 17.65 -0.26
CA LEU A 530 28.09 17.18 -0.99
C LEU A 530 29.03 18.33 -1.43
N ASN A 531 28.50 19.54 -1.58
CA ASN A 531 29.26 20.73 -1.93
C ASN A 531 29.91 21.41 -0.70
N GLU A 532 29.42 21.08 0.50
CA GLU A 532 30.01 21.56 1.76
C GLU A 532 31.17 20.68 2.25
N LEU A 533 31.12 19.37 1.97
CA LEU A 533 32.13 18.40 2.41
C LEU A 533 33.56 18.84 2.12
N PRO A 534 33.95 19.34 0.91
CA PRO A 534 35.34 19.70 0.60
C PRO A 534 35.94 20.80 1.48
N ARG A 535 35.15 21.50 2.27
CA ARG A 535 35.58 22.53 3.23
C ARG A 535 36.13 21.94 4.51
N LEU A 536 35.91 20.66 4.75
CA LEU A 536 36.32 19.92 5.94
C LEU A 536 37.56 19.05 5.67
N ALA A 537 38.28 18.74 6.73
CA ALA A 537 39.40 17.77 6.65
C ALA A 537 38.82 16.38 6.29
N GLY A 538 39.35 15.72 5.25
CA GLY A 538 38.84 14.45 4.73
C GLY A 538 37.52 14.57 3.95
N GLY A 539 37.00 15.78 3.80
CA GLY A 539 35.71 15.99 3.13
C GLY A 539 35.77 15.80 1.62
N ARG A 540 36.91 15.97 0.99
CA ARG A 540 37.10 15.66 -0.45
C ARG A 540 37.01 14.15 -0.68
N GLU A 541 37.72 13.38 0.13
CA GLU A 541 37.75 11.92 0.11
C GLU A 541 36.34 11.35 0.34
N ALA A 542 35.63 11.89 1.34
CA ALA A 542 34.24 11.50 1.64
C ALA A 542 33.30 11.79 0.46
N ARG A 543 33.38 13.03 -0.09
CA ARG A 543 32.58 13.39 -1.27
C ARG A 543 32.85 12.49 -2.47
N ASP A 544 34.12 12.26 -2.73
CA ASP A 544 34.52 11.49 -3.92
C ASP A 544 34.13 10.02 -3.78
N ALA A 545 34.20 9.45 -2.57
CA ALA A 545 33.68 8.10 -2.28
C ALA A 545 32.14 8.01 -2.47
N ILE A 546 31.39 8.97 -1.93
CA ILE A 546 29.95 9.01 -2.12
C ILE A 546 29.61 9.16 -3.61
N ARG A 547 30.27 10.06 -4.33
CA ARG A 547 30.03 10.26 -5.77
C ARG A 547 30.37 9.03 -6.59
N ALA A 548 31.47 8.36 -6.33
CA ALA A 548 31.83 7.12 -7.02
C ALA A 548 30.79 6.03 -6.83
N TRP A 549 30.24 5.92 -5.62
CA TRP A 549 29.12 5.00 -5.34
C TRP A 549 27.85 5.41 -6.08
N LEU A 550 27.50 6.71 -6.08
CA LEU A 550 26.33 7.25 -6.79
C LEU A 550 26.46 7.10 -8.33
N GLU A 551 27.63 7.22 -8.90
CA GLU A 551 27.86 6.98 -10.34
C GLU A 551 27.49 5.55 -10.74
N LYS A 552 27.74 4.56 -9.86
CA LYS A 552 27.46 3.15 -10.14
C LYS A 552 26.05 2.72 -9.74
N TYR A 553 25.52 3.26 -8.67
CA TYR A 553 24.27 2.78 -8.06
C TYR A 553 23.22 3.88 -7.86
N GLY A 554 23.53 5.13 -8.11
CA GLY A 554 22.67 6.27 -7.79
C GLY A 554 21.40 6.38 -8.64
N MET A 555 21.29 5.61 -9.74
CA MET A 555 20.05 5.46 -10.51
C MET A 555 19.00 4.61 -9.78
N ARG A 556 19.35 3.92 -8.70
CA ARG A 556 18.43 3.18 -7.85
C ARG A 556 17.75 4.10 -6.83
N GLY A 557 16.76 3.56 -6.14
CA GLY A 557 16.01 4.19 -5.05
C GLY A 557 14.72 3.44 -4.78
N PRO A 558 14.04 3.71 -3.65
CA PRO A 558 12.80 3.05 -3.29
C PRO A 558 11.72 3.17 -4.37
N GLY A 559 11.12 2.04 -4.75
CA GLY A 559 10.14 1.98 -5.83
C GLY A 559 10.75 2.16 -7.22
N GLU A 560 11.96 1.68 -7.44
CA GLU A 560 12.78 1.90 -8.66
C GLU A 560 12.14 1.46 -9.98
N ILE A 561 11.12 0.62 -9.97
CA ILE A 561 10.35 0.27 -11.19
C ILE A 561 9.44 1.40 -11.67
N ASP A 562 9.12 2.37 -10.83
CA ASP A 562 8.41 3.58 -11.21
C ASP A 562 9.43 4.67 -11.60
N ILE A 563 9.48 5.02 -12.89
CA ILE A 563 10.39 6.06 -13.41
C ILE A 563 10.18 7.41 -12.71
N THR A 564 9.01 7.68 -12.15
CA THR A 564 8.67 8.97 -11.52
C THR A 564 9.17 9.09 -10.08
N ARG A 565 9.65 7.99 -9.48
CA ARG A 565 10.18 7.98 -8.11
C ARG A 565 11.57 8.62 -8.05
N PRO A 566 11.88 9.34 -6.96
CA PRO A 566 13.22 9.87 -6.75
C PRO A 566 14.31 8.79 -6.74
N ARG A 567 15.48 9.10 -7.23
CA ARG A 567 16.68 8.24 -7.22
C ARG A 567 17.70 8.77 -6.22
N TRP A 568 18.62 7.92 -5.79
CA TRP A 568 19.67 8.37 -4.86
C TRP A 568 20.56 9.47 -5.42
N SER A 569 20.82 9.49 -6.74
CA SER A 569 21.52 10.62 -7.38
C SER A 569 20.72 11.93 -7.31
N GLU A 570 19.40 11.86 -7.17
CA GLU A 570 18.51 13.03 -7.03
C GLU A 570 18.29 13.41 -5.56
N ARG A 571 18.45 12.44 -4.65
CA ARG A 571 18.31 12.60 -3.19
C ARG A 571 19.43 11.86 -2.44
N PRO A 572 20.67 12.32 -2.51
CA PRO A 572 21.78 11.67 -1.82
C PRO A 572 21.66 11.71 -0.29
N THR A 573 20.88 12.63 0.27
CA THR A 573 20.56 12.67 1.71
C THR A 573 19.95 11.38 2.22
N ALA A 574 19.22 10.63 1.40
CA ALA A 574 18.62 9.34 1.76
C ALA A 574 19.67 8.25 2.11
N LEU A 575 20.93 8.40 1.69
CA LEU A 575 22.03 7.49 2.03
C LEU A 575 22.67 7.81 3.38
N VAL A 576 22.51 9.02 3.89
CA VAL A 576 23.18 9.51 5.08
C VAL A 576 22.89 8.68 6.32
N PRO A 577 21.61 8.33 6.65
CA PRO A 577 21.31 7.47 7.79
C PRO A 577 22.00 6.10 7.70
N ILE A 578 22.06 5.52 6.49
CA ILE A 578 22.67 4.22 6.24
C ILE A 578 24.19 4.29 6.43
N ILE A 579 24.85 5.32 5.87
CA ILE A 579 26.29 5.55 6.04
C ILE A 579 26.62 5.71 7.52
N LEU A 580 25.87 6.54 8.25
CA LEU A 580 26.05 6.73 9.69
C LEU A 580 25.80 5.45 10.49
N GLY A 581 24.79 4.66 10.12
CA GLY A 581 24.54 3.33 10.67
C GLY A 581 25.73 2.39 10.43
N ASN A 582 26.28 2.37 9.24
CA ASN A 582 27.45 1.57 8.90
C ASN A 582 28.70 1.99 9.69
N ILE A 583 28.89 3.29 9.91
CA ILE A 583 29.99 3.80 10.73
C ILE A 583 29.86 3.32 12.19
N ARG A 584 28.63 3.30 12.75
CA ARG A 584 28.37 2.89 14.14
C ARG A 584 28.48 1.38 14.34
N ASN A 585 27.98 0.60 13.38
CA ASN A 585 27.70 -0.83 13.58
C ASN A 585 28.79 -1.75 13.05
N PHE A 586 29.74 -1.28 12.25
CA PHE A 586 30.75 -2.13 11.60
C PHE A 586 32.17 -1.60 11.81
N GLU A 587 33.11 -2.56 11.91
CA GLU A 587 34.54 -2.26 11.86
C GLU A 587 35.04 -2.07 10.42
N PRO A 588 36.09 -1.32 10.18
CA PRO A 588 36.68 -1.13 8.86
C PRO A 588 36.96 -2.45 8.14
N GLY A 589 36.69 -2.52 6.83
CA GLY A 589 36.86 -3.73 6.01
C GLY A 589 35.77 -4.79 6.22
N ALA A 590 34.62 -4.41 6.81
CA ALA A 590 33.53 -5.35 7.06
C ALA A 590 32.91 -5.90 5.75
N GLY A 591 32.91 -5.11 4.68
CA GLY A 591 32.38 -5.53 3.37
C GLY A 591 33.14 -6.74 2.82
N GLU A 592 34.42 -6.64 2.72
CA GLU A 592 35.28 -7.71 2.21
C GLU A 592 35.21 -8.96 3.13
N ARG A 593 35.32 -8.75 4.45
CA ARG A 593 35.21 -9.88 5.40
C ARG A 593 33.90 -10.64 5.29
N ARG A 594 32.77 -9.95 5.15
CA ARG A 594 31.47 -10.60 5.00
C ARG A 594 31.36 -11.40 3.71
N PHE A 595 31.81 -10.82 2.60
CA PHE A 595 31.81 -11.53 1.33
C PHE A 595 32.67 -12.79 1.39
N GLU A 596 33.89 -12.68 1.96
CA GLU A 596 34.78 -13.82 2.12
C GLU A 596 34.23 -14.87 3.09
N GLN A 597 33.62 -14.45 4.19
CA GLN A 597 32.96 -15.37 5.13
C GLN A 597 31.86 -16.19 4.45
N GLY A 598 30.96 -15.53 3.71
CA GLY A 598 29.88 -16.24 3.00
C GLY A 598 30.43 -17.19 1.94
N ARG A 599 31.51 -16.83 1.26
CA ARG A 599 32.21 -17.72 0.31
C ARG A 599 32.78 -18.95 1.00
N GLN A 600 33.38 -18.78 2.18
CA GLN A 600 33.93 -19.90 2.97
C GLN A 600 32.83 -20.80 3.54
N GLU A 601 31.72 -20.25 4.03
CA GLU A 601 30.58 -21.01 4.51
C GLU A 601 29.96 -21.85 3.40
N ALA A 602 29.81 -21.27 2.20
CA ALA A 602 29.32 -22.02 1.03
C ALA A 602 30.26 -23.17 0.63
N ALA A 603 31.58 -22.92 0.60
CA ALA A 603 32.58 -23.97 0.29
C ALA A 603 32.60 -25.08 1.35
N LYS A 604 32.53 -24.74 2.63
CA LYS A 604 32.45 -25.69 3.73
C LYS A 604 31.17 -26.53 3.61
N LYS A 605 30.04 -25.88 3.31
CA LYS A 605 28.76 -26.58 3.12
C LYS A 605 28.78 -27.53 1.94
N GLU A 606 29.37 -27.14 0.84
CA GLU A 606 29.59 -28.01 -0.32
C GLU A 606 30.39 -29.26 0.09
N GLN A 607 31.53 -29.08 0.76
CA GLN A 607 32.36 -30.17 1.17
C GLN A 607 31.59 -31.14 2.12
N GLU A 608 30.89 -30.60 3.12
CA GLU A 608 30.08 -31.38 4.06
C GLU A 608 29.02 -32.22 3.35
N LEU A 609 28.28 -31.62 2.44
CA LEU A 609 27.23 -32.33 1.70
C LEU A 609 27.78 -33.42 0.81
N LEU A 610 28.88 -33.16 0.08
CA LEU A 610 29.50 -34.14 -0.80
C LEU A 610 30.11 -35.32 -0.02
N GLU A 611 30.69 -35.10 1.18
CA GLU A 611 31.17 -36.16 2.07
C GLU A 611 30.03 -37.02 2.59
N ARG A 612 28.95 -36.42 3.07
CA ARG A 612 27.76 -37.14 3.57
C ARG A 612 27.09 -37.96 2.44
N LEU A 613 26.99 -37.39 1.25
CA LEU A 613 26.40 -38.07 0.08
C LEU A 613 27.21 -39.30 -0.32
N ARG A 614 28.54 -39.26 -0.25
CA ARG A 614 29.38 -40.42 -0.58
C ARG A 614 29.16 -41.61 0.38
N ALA A 615 28.61 -41.36 1.58
CA ALA A 615 28.34 -42.39 2.58
C ALA A 615 26.95 -43.06 2.44
N VAL A 616 26.07 -42.57 1.57
CA VAL A 616 24.73 -43.13 1.33
C VAL A 616 24.71 -44.05 0.09
N PRO A 617 23.68 -44.91 -0.13
CA PRO A 617 23.56 -45.72 -1.34
C PRO A 617 23.61 -44.84 -2.62
N ASP A 618 24.31 -45.32 -3.66
CA ASP A 618 24.61 -44.59 -4.90
C ASP A 618 25.38 -43.27 -4.69
N GLY A 619 26.13 -43.19 -3.59
CA GLY A 619 26.72 -41.96 -3.09
C GLY A 619 27.65 -41.25 -4.04
N ALA A 620 28.42 -41.95 -4.85
CA ALA A 620 29.32 -41.36 -5.85
C ALA A 620 28.54 -40.59 -6.92
N ARG A 621 27.47 -41.21 -7.48
CA ARG A 621 26.60 -40.55 -8.47
C ARG A 621 25.86 -39.36 -7.87
N LYS A 622 25.27 -39.52 -6.68
CA LYS A 622 24.58 -38.44 -5.97
C LYS A 622 25.51 -37.24 -5.69
N ALA A 623 26.72 -37.50 -5.26
CA ALA A 623 27.71 -36.43 -5.01
C ALA A 623 28.11 -35.71 -6.30
N GLU A 624 28.27 -36.42 -7.42
CA GLU A 624 28.60 -35.84 -8.72
C GLU A 624 27.45 -34.96 -9.24
N GLU A 625 26.22 -35.47 -9.17
CA GLU A 625 25.02 -34.69 -9.55
C GLU A 625 24.83 -33.47 -8.70
N THR A 626 25.00 -33.55 -7.38
CA THR A 626 24.95 -32.45 -6.44
C THR A 626 26.03 -31.42 -6.75
N LYS A 627 27.27 -31.85 -7.01
CA LYS A 627 28.35 -30.91 -7.37
C LYS A 627 28.01 -30.09 -8.65
N ARG A 628 27.50 -30.75 -9.67
CA ARG A 628 27.06 -30.07 -10.90
C ARG A 628 25.97 -29.01 -10.62
N MET A 629 25.01 -29.31 -9.72
CA MET A 629 23.96 -28.35 -9.35
C MET A 629 24.49 -27.20 -8.49
N ILE A 630 25.45 -27.46 -7.59
CA ILE A 630 26.15 -26.40 -6.83
C ILE A 630 26.88 -25.47 -7.78
N ASP A 631 27.67 -26.00 -8.73
CA ASP A 631 28.41 -25.20 -9.69
C ASP A 631 27.48 -24.35 -10.54
N ARG A 632 26.35 -24.91 -10.99
CA ARG A 632 25.33 -24.20 -11.74
C ARG A 632 24.67 -23.09 -10.91
N LEU A 633 24.29 -23.36 -9.67
CA LEU A 633 23.76 -22.37 -8.74
C LEU A 633 24.73 -21.20 -8.60
N ARG A 634 26.00 -21.50 -8.29
CA ARG A 634 27.00 -20.46 -8.02
C ARG A 634 27.38 -19.66 -9.27
N ALA A 635 27.34 -20.27 -10.46
CA ALA A 635 27.61 -19.58 -11.70
C ALA A 635 26.48 -18.62 -12.14
N PHE A 636 25.23 -18.96 -11.86
CA PHE A 636 24.08 -18.31 -12.47
C PHE A 636 23.22 -17.46 -11.52
N ALA A 637 23.21 -17.75 -10.22
CA ALA A 637 22.26 -17.13 -9.28
C ALA A 637 22.43 -15.59 -9.20
N GLY A 638 23.67 -15.08 -9.25
CA GLY A 638 23.93 -13.64 -9.16
C GLY A 638 23.41 -12.84 -10.35
N TYR A 639 23.41 -13.42 -11.55
CA TYR A 639 22.92 -12.74 -12.75
C TYR A 639 21.45 -12.34 -12.69
N ARG A 640 20.64 -13.01 -11.85
CA ARG A 640 19.22 -12.76 -11.69
C ARG A 640 18.89 -11.29 -11.42
N GLU A 641 19.76 -10.55 -10.75
CA GLU A 641 19.54 -9.13 -10.43
C GLU A 641 19.88 -8.18 -11.59
N TYR A 642 20.67 -8.61 -12.57
CA TYR A 642 21.15 -7.80 -13.68
C TYR A 642 20.07 -7.30 -14.64
N PRO A 643 19.08 -8.08 -15.07
CA PRO A 643 18.02 -7.59 -15.95
C PRO A 643 17.27 -6.39 -15.38
N LYS A 644 16.95 -6.42 -14.09
CA LYS A 644 16.30 -5.30 -13.40
C LYS A 644 17.24 -4.10 -13.25
N TYR A 645 18.49 -4.34 -12.91
CA TYR A 645 19.53 -3.30 -12.84
C TYR A 645 19.68 -2.56 -14.18
N GLY A 646 19.75 -3.28 -15.29
CA GLY A 646 19.84 -2.71 -16.64
C GLY A 646 18.60 -1.88 -16.98
N MET A 647 17.42 -2.39 -16.70
CA MET A 647 16.16 -1.68 -16.93
C MET A 647 16.10 -0.36 -16.15
N VAL A 648 16.40 -0.39 -14.86
CA VAL A 648 16.36 0.80 -13.98
C VAL A 648 17.40 1.83 -14.41
N SER A 649 18.57 1.39 -14.88
CA SER A 649 19.59 2.27 -15.46
C SER A 649 19.07 3.02 -16.68
N CYS A 650 18.45 2.34 -17.63
CA CYS A 650 17.81 2.98 -18.78
C CYS A 650 16.67 3.92 -18.35
N TYR A 651 15.83 3.52 -17.40
CA TYR A 651 14.76 4.37 -16.87
C TYR A 651 15.30 5.68 -16.27
N PHE A 652 16.43 5.62 -15.58
CA PHE A 652 17.05 6.82 -15.04
C PHE A 652 17.55 7.75 -16.15
N VAL A 653 18.14 7.21 -17.20
CA VAL A 653 18.59 7.99 -18.37
C VAL A 653 17.39 8.63 -19.09
N TYR A 654 16.29 7.88 -19.28
CA TYR A 654 15.06 8.44 -19.85
C TYR A 654 14.46 9.52 -18.97
N LYS A 655 14.42 9.30 -17.64
CA LYS A 655 13.90 10.27 -16.68
C LYS A 655 14.64 11.59 -16.75
N GLN A 656 15.97 11.55 -16.75
CA GLN A 656 16.79 12.76 -16.85
C GLN A 656 16.45 13.56 -18.12
N ALA A 657 16.40 12.90 -19.28
CA ALA A 657 16.06 13.56 -20.53
C ALA A 657 14.62 14.10 -20.58
N LEU A 658 13.65 13.36 -19.98
CA LEU A 658 12.26 13.82 -19.85
C LEU A 658 12.13 15.00 -18.90
N MET A 659 12.93 15.08 -17.83
CA MET A 659 12.94 16.22 -16.92
C MET A 659 13.55 17.47 -17.56
N GLU A 660 14.57 17.32 -18.41
CA GLU A 660 15.09 18.44 -19.23
C GLU A 660 14.05 18.92 -20.25
N GLU A 661 13.27 18.02 -20.82
CA GLU A 661 12.16 18.40 -21.73
C GLU A 661 11.02 19.07 -20.95
N ALA A 662 10.72 18.60 -19.75
CA ALA A 662 9.75 19.24 -18.86
C ALA A 662 10.15 20.69 -18.51
N GLU A 663 11.44 20.93 -18.24
CA GLU A 663 11.93 22.29 -17.99
C GLU A 663 11.69 23.22 -19.18
N ARG A 664 11.97 22.74 -20.41
CA ARG A 664 11.66 23.49 -21.64
C ARG A 664 10.17 23.79 -21.77
N LEU A 665 9.31 22.85 -21.39
CA LEU A 665 7.86 23.06 -21.40
C LEU A 665 7.39 24.06 -20.32
N VAL A 666 8.08 24.13 -19.18
CA VAL A 666 7.83 25.14 -18.15
C VAL A 666 8.28 26.52 -18.64
N GLU A 667 9.48 26.64 -19.23
CA GLU A 667 9.96 27.88 -19.83
C GLU A 667 9.03 28.38 -20.95
N ALA A 668 8.43 27.48 -21.71
CA ALA A 668 7.42 27.78 -22.72
C ALA A 668 6.01 28.04 -22.16
N HIS A 669 5.83 28.04 -20.84
CA HIS A 669 4.55 28.22 -20.14
C HIS A 669 3.47 27.17 -20.52
N VAL A 670 3.89 25.98 -20.93
CA VAL A 670 3.01 24.85 -21.23
C VAL A 670 2.71 24.05 -19.97
N LEU A 671 3.73 23.78 -19.15
CA LEU A 671 3.59 23.18 -17.81
C LEU A 671 3.77 24.25 -16.72
N ARG A 672 3.21 24.06 -15.55
CA ARG A 672 3.38 24.95 -14.39
C ARG A 672 4.65 24.63 -13.61
N GLU A 673 4.93 23.35 -13.43
CA GLU A 673 6.12 22.84 -12.80
C GLU A 673 6.60 21.58 -13.55
N ARG A 674 7.88 21.28 -13.50
CA ARG A 674 8.45 20.18 -14.27
C ARG A 674 7.91 18.81 -13.87
N GLU A 675 7.50 18.64 -12.61
CA GLU A 675 6.90 17.41 -12.07
C GLU A 675 5.50 17.14 -12.64
N ASP A 676 4.85 18.12 -13.25
CA ASP A 676 3.58 17.95 -13.94
C ASP A 676 3.65 16.92 -15.08
N ILE A 677 4.82 16.74 -15.69
CA ILE A 677 5.06 15.73 -16.71
C ILE A 677 4.77 14.31 -16.22
N PHE A 678 4.96 14.03 -14.91
CA PHE A 678 4.69 12.73 -14.31
C PHE A 678 3.22 12.34 -14.29
N TYR A 679 2.33 13.32 -14.39
CA TYR A 679 0.87 13.12 -14.44
C TYR A 679 0.33 12.99 -15.87
N LEU A 680 1.21 12.97 -16.87
CA LEU A 680 0.91 12.67 -18.27
C LEU A 680 1.37 11.24 -18.59
N ARG A 681 0.62 10.54 -19.47
CA ARG A 681 1.08 9.28 -20.05
C ARG A 681 2.14 9.56 -21.10
N PHE A 682 3.00 8.60 -21.38
CA PHE A 682 4.09 8.80 -22.36
C PHE A 682 3.61 9.31 -23.72
N GLN A 683 2.50 8.78 -24.23
CA GLN A 683 1.93 9.24 -25.52
C GLN A 683 1.37 10.67 -25.43
N GLU A 684 0.78 11.04 -24.29
CA GLU A 684 0.28 12.41 -24.07
C GLU A 684 1.43 13.42 -23.98
N ILE A 685 2.57 13.05 -23.40
CA ILE A 685 3.78 13.91 -23.41
C ILE A 685 4.19 14.20 -24.86
N ARG A 686 4.16 13.20 -25.75
CA ARG A 686 4.47 13.36 -27.16
C ARG A 686 3.52 14.37 -27.83
N ASP A 687 2.24 14.29 -27.51
CA ASP A 687 1.25 15.25 -28.02
C ASP A 687 1.46 16.64 -27.48
N VAL A 688 1.74 16.79 -26.17
CA VAL A 688 2.05 18.08 -25.53
C VAL A 688 3.30 18.72 -26.12
N VAL A 689 4.37 17.96 -26.32
CA VAL A 689 5.62 18.44 -26.95
C VAL A 689 5.37 18.91 -28.39
N ARG A 690 4.52 18.20 -29.13
CA ARG A 690 4.21 18.56 -30.53
C ARG A 690 3.31 19.77 -30.64
N THR A 691 2.31 19.91 -29.75
CA THR A 691 1.25 20.93 -29.84
C THR A 691 1.50 22.16 -28.97
N HIS A 692 2.44 22.10 -28.04
CA HIS A 692 2.64 23.08 -26.98
C HIS A 692 1.35 23.41 -26.20
N HIS A 693 0.50 22.40 -26.02
CA HIS A 693 -0.77 22.54 -25.31
C HIS A 693 -1.02 21.36 -24.36
N VAL A 694 -1.45 21.68 -23.14
CA VAL A 694 -1.87 20.69 -22.13
C VAL A 694 -3.17 21.13 -21.46
N ASP A 695 -4.01 20.17 -21.08
CA ASP A 695 -5.17 20.45 -20.24
C ASP A 695 -4.77 20.43 -18.75
N ASP A 696 -4.66 21.60 -18.17
CA ASP A 696 -4.40 21.80 -16.73
C ASP A 696 -5.43 21.11 -15.82
N ARG A 697 -6.65 20.89 -16.29
CA ARG A 697 -7.69 20.21 -15.50
C ARG A 697 -7.37 18.73 -15.39
N LEU A 698 -6.89 18.13 -16.47
CA LEU A 698 -6.46 16.71 -16.48
C LEU A 698 -5.34 16.47 -15.47
N ILE A 699 -4.32 17.31 -15.46
CA ILE A 699 -3.21 17.20 -14.50
C ILE A 699 -3.71 17.31 -13.06
N ARG A 700 -4.55 18.31 -12.75
CA ARG A 700 -5.14 18.48 -11.42
C ARG A 700 -5.96 17.26 -10.98
N GLN A 701 -6.86 16.80 -11.85
CA GLN A 701 -7.67 15.60 -11.57
C GLN A 701 -6.79 14.37 -11.26
N ARG A 702 -5.70 14.17 -12.02
CA ARG A 702 -4.77 13.06 -11.80
C ARG A 702 -3.94 13.22 -10.53
N LYS A 703 -3.56 14.44 -10.15
CA LYS A 703 -2.93 14.71 -8.85
C LYS A 703 -3.85 14.36 -7.70
N ASP A 704 -5.12 14.75 -7.78
CA ASP A 704 -6.13 14.44 -6.77
C ASP A 704 -6.44 12.95 -6.72
N ALA A 705 -6.62 12.30 -7.87
CA ALA A 705 -6.80 10.85 -7.95
C ALA A 705 -5.60 10.08 -7.38
N PHE A 706 -4.37 10.51 -7.68
CA PHE A 706 -3.16 9.87 -7.16
C PHE A 706 -3.10 9.95 -5.62
N ARG A 707 -3.46 11.09 -5.02
CA ARG A 707 -3.55 11.22 -3.55
C ARG A 707 -4.55 10.22 -2.96
N SER A 708 -5.72 10.06 -3.59
CA SER A 708 -6.71 9.05 -3.17
C SER A 708 -6.17 7.62 -3.29
N TYR A 709 -5.45 7.33 -4.37
CA TYR A 709 -4.89 6.00 -4.63
C TYR A 709 -3.80 5.59 -3.62
N GLN A 710 -3.07 6.55 -3.06
CA GLN A 710 -2.05 6.28 -2.04
C GLN A 710 -2.64 5.70 -0.75
N ALA A 711 -3.90 6.03 -0.43
CA ALA A 711 -4.58 5.52 0.76
C ALA A 711 -5.12 4.08 0.58
N LEU A 712 -5.20 3.57 -0.66
CA LEU A 712 -5.76 2.26 -0.97
C LEU A 712 -4.70 1.16 -0.91
N THR A 713 -5.06 0.05 -0.27
CA THR A 713 -4.23 -1.18 -0.28
C THR A 713 -4.67 -2.07 -1.45
N PRO A 714 -3.78 -2.40 -2.39
CA PRO A 714 -4.15 -3.26 -3.51
C PRO A 714 -4.34 -4.71 -3.05
N PRO A 715 -5.35 -5.43 -3.57
CA PRO A 715 -5.48 -6.87 -3.34
C PRO A 715 -4.47 -7.66 -4.16
N ARG A 716 -4.09 -8.85 -3.69
CA ARG A 716 -3.28 -9.81 -4.47
C ARG A 716 -4.02 -10.34 -5.68
N VAL A 717 -5.29 -10.69 -5.48
CA VAL A 717 -6.20 -11.18 -6.51
C VAL A 717 -7.50 -10.39 -6.43
N LEU A 718 -7.94 -9.85 -7.55
CA LEU A 718 -9.14 -9.06 -7.70
C LEU A 718 -10.03 -9.66 -8.78
N THR A 719 -11.33 -9.73 -8.57
CA THR A 719 -12.28 -10.17 -9.59
C THR A 719 -12.96 -8.97 -10.26
N SER A 720 -13.58 -9.19 -11.43
CA SER A 720 -14.43 -8.19 -12.09
C SER A 720 -15.66 -7.80 -11.28
N ASP A 721 -16.07 -8.61 -10.28
CA ASP A 721 -17.09 -8.24 -9.29
C ASP A 721 -16.55 -7.27 -8.21
N GLY A 722 -15.26 -6.92 -8.26
CA GLY A 722 -14.57 -6.08 -7.27
C GLY A 722 -14.20 -6.82 -5.99
N GLU A 723 -14.28 -8.15 -5.99
CA GLU A 723 -13.93 -8.96 -4.83
C GLU A 723 -12.41 -9.10 -4.70
N ALA A 724 -11.87 -8.68 -3.58
CA ALA A 724 -10.52 -8.99 -3.15
C ALA A 724 -10.50 -10.41 -2.56
N VAL A 725 -9.99 -11.37 -3.32
CA VAL A 725 -9.91 -12.76 -2.87
C VAL A 725 -8.62 -12.96 -2.10
N THR A 726 -8.77 -13.29 -0.82
CA THR A 726 -7.64 -13.50 0.10
C THR A 726 -7.30 -14.99 0.13
N GLY A 727 -6.03 -15.32 -0.13
CA GLY A 727 -5.51 -16.66 0.10
C GLY A 727 -5.13 -16.87 1.55
N ALA A 728 -5.04 -18.10 1.97
CA ALA A 728 -4.57 -18.50 3.29
C ALA A 728 -3.40 -19.48 3.19
N TYR A 729 -2.46 -19.39 4.13
CA TYR A 729 -1.46 -20.43 4.25
C TYR A 729 -2.10 -21.73 4.77
N ARG A 730 -1.74 -22.86 4.17
CA ARG A 730 -2.17 -24.15 4.71
C ARG A 730 -1.67 -24.28 6.15
N ARG A 731 -2.59 -24.55 7.07
CA ARG A 731 -2.28 -24.67 8.50
C ARG A 731 -1.30 -25.82 8.73
N GLY A 732 -0.05 -25.49 9.13
CA GLY A 732 0.88 -26.39 9.76
C GLY A 732 0.69 -26.40 11.30
N ASN A 733 1.49 -27.22 12.01
CA ASN A 733 1.56 -27.17 13.48
C ASN A 733 2.35 -25.93 13.93
N PHE A 734 1.71 -24.74 13.88
CA PHE A 734 2.32 -23.51 14.36
C PHE A 734 1.90 -23.22 15.80
N PRO A 735 2.76 -22.56 16.61
CA PRO A 735 2.40 -22.11 17.94
C PRO A 735 1.18 -21.19 17.93
N ALA A 736 0.37 -21.24 18.99
CA ALA A 736 -0.79 -20.38 19.14
C ALA A 736 -0.35 -18.90 19.17
N GLY A 737 -0.97 -18.06 18.32
CA GLY A 737 -0.61 -16.65 18.23
C GLY A 737 0.57 -16.31 17.30
N ALA A 738 1.23 -17.30 16.70
CA ALA A 738 2.28 -17.08 15.72
C ALA A 738 1.75 -16.35 14.48
N LEU A 739 2.56 -15.48 13.92
CA LEU A 739 2.31 -14.83 12.63
C LEU A 739 2.91 -15.71 11.54
N ILE A 740 2.07 -16.19 10.64
CA ILE A 740 2.48 -17.16 9.62
C ILE A 740 2.89 -16.42 8.35
N GLY A 741 3.96 -16.89 7.70
CA GLY A 741 4.45 -16.42 6.42
C GLY A 741 5.20 -17.52 5.67
N LEU A 742 5.99 -17.13 4.67
CA LEU A 742 6.83 -18.03 3.88
C LEU A 742 8.24 -18.10 4.46
N PRO A 743 8.78 -19.30 4.68
CA PRO A 743 10.17 -19.50 4.99
C PRO A 743 11.02 -19.23 3.74
N VAL A 744 11.79 -18.16 3.74
CA VAL A 744 12.59 -17.76 2.56
C VAL A 744 14.08 -17.77 2.79
N SER A 745 14.53 -17.75 4.02
CA SER A 745 15.94 -17.90 4.38
C SER A 745 16.04 -18.57 5.74
N ALA A 746 16.79 -19.67 5.81
CA ALA A 746 16.84 -20.56 6.96
C ALA A 746 17.46 -19.94 8.21
N GLY A 747 17.11 -20.49 9.36
CA GLY A 747 17.64 -20.09 10.68
C GLY A 747 16.56 -19.56 11.60
N THR A 748 16.93 -19.38 12.86
CA THR A 748 16.08 -18.76 13.89
C THR A 748 16.85 -17.65 14.56
N VAL A 749 16.21 -16.49 14.70
CA VAL A 749 16.81 -15.31 15.32
C VAL A 749 15.83 -14.61 16.21
N GLU A 750 16.33 -14.09 17.32
CA GLU A 750 15.59 -13.27 18.27
C GLU A 750 16.20 -11.87 18.35
N GLY A 751 15.37 -10.85 18.30
CA GLY A 751 15.83 -9.47 18.32
C GLY A 751 14.72 -8.45 18.56
N ARG A 752 15.10 -7.18 18.56
CA ARG A 752 14.19 -6.04 18.60
C ARG A 752 13.62 -5.82 17.19
N ALA A 753 12.31 -5.79 17.07
CA ALA A 753 11.65 -5.42 15.82
C ALA A 753 11.80 -3.91 15.56
N ARG A 754 12.18 -3.56 14.36
CA ARG A 754 12.12 -2.18 13.86
C ARG A 754 11.15 -2.14 12.70
N VAL A 755 10.02 -1.49 12.95
CA VAL A 755 8.96 -1.32 11.95
C VAL A 755 9.27 -0.08 11.13
N ILE A 756 9.79 -0.27 9.93
CA ILE A 756 10.24 0.81 9.04
C ILE A 756 9.39 0.78 7.78
N LEU A 757 8.67 1.88 7.54
CA LEU A 757 7.82 2.06 6.37
C LEU A 757 8.49 2.92 5.29
N ASP A 758 9.36 3.84 5.71
CA ASP A 758 10.19 4.67 4.83
C ASP A 758 11.67 4.42 5.14
N MET A 759 12.44 4.08 4.11
CA MET A 759 13.87 3.82 4.25
C MET A 759 14.67 5.06 4.73
N ALA A 760 14.20 6.26 4.44
CA ALA A 760 14.83 7.50 4.92
C ALA A 760 14.75 7.67 6.46
N GLU A 761 13.81 6.96 7.10
CA GLU A 761 13.64 6.95 8.57
C GLU A 761 14.36 5.77 9.24
N ALA A 762 15.15 5.00 8.48
CA ALA A 762 15.77 3.78 8.97
C ALA A 762 16.91 4.09 9.96
N ASP A 763 16.63 4.02 11.26
CA ASP A 763 17.63 4.02 12.32
C ASP A 763 17.77 2.61 12.92
N LEU A 764 18.66 1.81 12.33
CA LEU A 764 18.88 0.41 12.68
C LEU A 764 20.17 0.26 13.49
N GLU A 765 20.09 -0.56 14.55
CA GLU A 765 21.22 -1.00 15.36
C GLU A 765 21.58 -2.45 15.02
N ALA A 766 22.85 -2.79 15.26
CA ALA A 766 23.31 -4.17 15.09
C ALA A 766 22.47 -5.12 15.94
N GLY A 767 21.81 -6.09 15.29
CA GLY A 767 20.95 -7.04 15.99
C GLY A 767 19.47 -6.77 15.92
N ASP A 768 19.05 -5.72 15.24
CA ASP A 768 17.64 -5.46 14.96
C ASP A 768 17.07 -6.44 13.91
N ILE A 769 15.77 -6.63 13.98
CA ILE A 769 14.98 -7.37 12.97
C ILE A 769 14.14 -6.35 12.22
N LEU A 770 14.36 -6.24 10.92
CA LEU A 770 13.58 -5.34 10.06
C LEU A 770 12.18 -5.92 9.83
N VAL A 771 11.16 -5.12 10.08
CA VAL A 771 9.76 -5.40 9.78
C VAL A 771 9.25 -4.31 8.85
N THR A 772 8.81 -4.66 7.65
CA THR A 772 8.35 -3.69 6.65
C THR A 772 7.26 -4.26 5.74
N VAL A 773 6.62 -3.40 4.94
CA VAL A 773 5.58 -3.86 4.01
C VAL A 773 6.19 -4.71 2.90
N TYR A 774 7.23 -4.20 2.23
CA TYR A 774 7.97 -4.91 1.17
C TYR A 774 9.41 -4.40 1.10
N THR A 775 10.25 -5.12 0.39
CA THR A 775 11.62 -4.69 0.11
C THR A 775 11.92 -4.83 -1.37
N ASP A 776 12.45 -3.79 -1.97
CA ASP A 776 13.03 -3.79 -3.31
C ASP A 776 14.57 -3.73 -3.23
N PRO A 777 15.30 -3.76 -4.36
CA PRO A 777 16.76 -3.74 -4.35
C PRO A 777 17.40 -2.57 -3.60
N SER A 778 16.71 -1.43 -3.46
CA SER A 778 17.21 -0.28 -2.71
C SER A 778 17.33 -0.52 -1.20
N TRP A 779 16.62 -1.51 -0.65
CA TRP A 779 16.70 -1.87 0.77
C TRP A 779 17.94 -2.67 1.13
N THR A 780 18.68 -3.20 0.14
CA THR A 780 19.85 -4.08 0.36
C THR A 780 20.92 -3.46 1.28
N PRO A 781 21.25 -2.17 1.19
CA PRO A 781 22.22 -1.58 2.11
C PRO A 781 21.82 -1.69 3.60
N LEU A 782 20.54 -1.77 3.92
CA LEU A 782 20.05 -1.98 5.29
C LEU A 782 20.19 -3.44 5.75
N PHE A 783 20.14 -4.40 4.83
CA PHE A 783 20.24 -5.82 5.17
C PHE A 783 21.59 -6.21 5.77
N VAL A 784 22.63 -5.46 5.47
CA VAL A 784 23.95 -5.68 6.05
C VAL A 784 23.92 -5.49 7.57
N GLY A 785 23.07 -4.60 8.11
CA GLY A 785 23.03 -4.25 9.53
C GLY A 785 22.05 -5.07 10.38
N ILE A 786 21.09 -5.78 9.77
CA ILE A 786 20.03 -6.49 10.49
C ILE A 786 20.39 -7.95 10.77
N LYS A 787 19.68 -8.57 11.72
CA LYS A 787 19.79 -10.01 12.04
C LYS A 787 18.69 -10.86 11.41
N GLY A 788 17.57 -10.27 11.02
CA GLY A 788 16.45 -10.97 10.45
C GLY A 788 15.51 -10.04 9.71
N LEU A 789 14.65 -10.63 8.87
CA LEU A 789 13.72 -9.89 8.01
C LEU A 789 12.31 -10.46 8.13
N VAL A 790 11.32 -9.55 8.24
CA VAL A 790 9.90 -9.86 8.15
C VAL A 790 9.24 -8.88 7.19
N THR A 791 8.51 -9.38 6.17
CA THR A 791 7.77 -8.51 5.25
C THR A 791 6.32 -8.96 5.06
N GLU A 792 5.40 -8.01 4.80
CA GLU A 792 3.99 -8.32 4.51
C GLU A 792 3.81 -8.83 3.08
N VAL A 793 4.58 -8.29 2.15
CA VAL A 793 4.58 -8.70 0.75
C VAL A 793 5.91 -9.39 0.45
N GLY A 794 5.85 -10.55 -0.18
CA GLY A 794 7.03 -11.30 -0.53
C GLY A 794 6.67 -12.72 -0.97
N GLY A 795 7.62 -13.37 -1.62
CA GLY A 795 7.53 -14.74 -2.07
C GLY A 795 8.92 -15.36 -2.18
N LEU A 796 9.01 -16.65 -2.45
CA LEU A 796 10.28 -17.40 -2.50
C LEU A 796 11.30 -16.81 -3.48
N MET A 797 10.82 -16.13 -4.49
CA MET A 797 11.61 -15.62 -5.61
C MET A 797 11.79 -14.10 -5.57
N THR A 798 11.33 -13.43 -4.52
CA THR A 798 11.41 -11.98 -4.41
C THR A 798 12.81 -11.52 -4.04
N HIS A 799 13.10 -10.25 -4.33
CA HIS A 799 14.41 -9.66 -4.05
C HIS A 799 14.84 -9.84 -2.58
N GLY A 800 13.96 -9.49 -1.64
CA GLY A 800 14.25 -9.64 -0.20
C GLY A 800 14.60 -11.07 0.21
N ALA A 801 13.93 -12.07 -0.39
CA ALA A 801 14.23 -13.47 -0.16
C ALA A 801 15.62 -13.88 -0.67
N VAL A 802 15.98 -13.40 -1.88
CA VAL A 802 17.28 -13.72 -2.49
C VAL A 802 18.44 -13.12 -1.69
N ILE A 803 18.34 -11.84 -1.34
CA ILE A 803 19.39 -11.16 -0.59
C ILE A 803 19.47 -11.66 0.86
N ALA A 804 18.33 -12.01 1.48
CA ALA A 804 18.34 -12.62 2.81
C ALA A 804 19.13 -13.95 2.83
N ARG A 805 18.94 -14.81 1.80
CA ARG A 805 19.74 -16.05 1.64
C ARG A 805 21.22 -15.76 1.46
N GLU A 806 21.54 -14.81 0.59
CA GLU A 806 22.94 -14.46 0.30
C GLU A 806 23.68 -13.91 1.51
N TYR A 807 22.98 -13.18 2.39
CA TYR A 807 23.56 -12.68 3.63
C TYR A 807 23.35 -13.63 4.82
N GLY A 808 22.72 -14.78 4.63
CA GLY A 808 22.44 -15.75 5.70
C GLY A 808 21.48 -15.20 6.78
N LEU A 809 20.59 -14.30 6.41
CA LEU A 809 19.62 -13.66 7.32
C LEU A 809 18.37 -14.53 7.45
N PRO A 810 17.99 -15.03 8.63
CA PRO A 810 16.69 -15.66 8.82
C PRO A 810 15.56 -14.74 8.40
N ALA A 811 14.69 -15.20 7.50
CA ALA A 811 13.66 -14.36 6.92
C ALA A 811 12.33 -15.09 6.71
N VAL A 812 11.24 -14.38 7.06
CA VAL A 812 9.86 -14.78 6.82
C VAL A 812 9.16 -13.66 6.07
N VAL A 813 8.66 -13.95 4.88
CA VAL A 813 7.96 -12.97 4.03
C VAL A 813 6.49 -13.33 3.87
N GLY A 814 5.68 -12.39 3.35
CA GLY A 814 4.25 -12.63 3.17
C GLY A 814 3.47 -12.70 4.48
N VAL A 815 3.99 -12.16 5.57
CA VAL A 815 3.31 -12.12 6.88
C VAL A 815 2.27 -11.02 6.89
N GLU A 816 1.01 -11.37 6.66
CA GLU A 816 -0.07 -10.38 6.53
C GLU A 816 -0.19 -9.48 7.76
N HIS A 817 -0.24 -8.17 7.49
CA HIS A 817 -0.36 -7.12 8.51
C HIS A 817 0.76 -7.12 9.57
N ALA A 818 1.95 -7.61 9.25
CA ALA A 818 3.08 -7.65 10.18
C ALA A 818 3.40 -6.27 10.77
N THR A 819 3.39 -5.21 9.93
CA THR A 819 3.69 -3.83 10.36
C THR A 819 2.64 -3.23 11.31
N ARG A 820 1.44 -3.80 11.36
CA ARG A 820 0.37 -3.40 12.30
C ARG A 820 0.31 -4.28 13.54
N ARG A 821 0.65 -5.56 13.40
CA ARG A 821 0.60 -6.56 14.48
C ARG A 821 1.85 -6.55 15.34
N ILE A 822 3.00 -6.25 14.77
CA ILE A 822 4.27 -6.09 15.47
C ILE A 822 4.47 -4.58 15.71
N ARG A 823 4.75 -4.19 16.97
CA ARG A 823 5.03 -2.80 17.33
C ARG A 823 6.53 -2.52 17.22
N ASP A 824 6.89 -1.30 16.82
CA ASP A 824 8.29 -0.87 16.84
C ASP A 824 8.89 -1.02 18.24
N GLY A 825 10.13 -1.51 18.33
CA GLY A 825 10.80 -1.80 19.60
C GLY A 825 10.40 -3.11 20.30
N GLN A 826 9.40 -3.84 19.80
CA GLN A 826 8.92 -5.10 20.39
C GLN A 826 9.94 -6.23 20.17
N ARG A 827 10.11 -7.13 21.15
CA ARG A 827 10.93 -8.32 20.95
C ARG A 827 10.15 -9.37 20.16
N ILE A 828 10.79 -9.90 19.13
CA ILE A 828 10.24 -10.97 18.29
C ILE A 828 11.27 -12.07 18.06
N ARG A 829 10.79 -13.27 17.70
CA ARG A 829 11.60 -14.38 17.22
C ARG A 829 11.14 -14.76 15.82
N VAL A 830 12.05 -14.77 14.87
CA VAL A 830 11.82 -15.13 13.47
C VAL A 830 12.31 -16.54 13.23
N HIS A 831 11.41 -17.43 12.80
CA HIS A 831 11.69 -18.82 12.44
C HIS A 831 11.75 -18.92 10.91
N GLY A 832 12.88 -18.52 10.33
CA GLY A 832 13.08 -18.49 8.88
C GLY A 832 13.08 -19.86 8.22
N THR A 833 13.38 -20.94 8.98
CA THR A 833 13.29 -22.32 8.50
C THR A 833 11.85 -22.83 8.41
N ASP A 834 10.99 -22.44 9.35
CA ASP A 834 9.64 -22.99 9.48
C ASP A 834 8.54 -22.01 9.04
N GLY A 835 8.87 -20.74 8.78
CA GLY A 835 7.97 -19.75 8.17
C GLY A 835 6.99 -19.07 9.13
N TYR A 836 7.39 -18.78 10.35
CA TYR A 836 6.53 -18.02 11.27
C TYR A 836 7.33 -17.06 12.16
N VAL A 837 6.61 -16.14 12.78
CA VAL A 837 7.17 -15.13 13.71
C VAL A 837 6.41 -15.19 15.04
N GLU A 838 7.12 -15.23 16.14
CA GLU A 838 6.57 -15.13 17.50
C GLU A 838 6.80 -13.74 18.08
N ILE A 839 5.75 -13.18 18.68
CA ILE A 839 5.85 -11.97 19.48
C ILE A 839 6.17 -12.39 20.91
N LEU A 840 7.33 -11.96 21.41
CA LEU A 840 7.78 -12.36 22.73
C LEU A 840 7.22 -11.42 23.82
N PRO A 841 6.89 -11.93 25.02
CA PRO A 841 6.45 -11.09 26.13
C PRO A 841 7.54 -10.10 26.53
N SER A 842 7.15 -8.88 26.92
CA SER A 842 8.09 -7.90 27.47
C SER A 842 8.70 -8.42 28.77
N SER A 843 10.00 -8.14 28.98
CA SER A 843 10.73 -8.58 30.19
C SER A 843 10.10 -8.10 31.51
N SER A 844 9.27 -7.05 31.49
CA SER A 844 8.47 -6.61 32.63
C SER A 844 7.32 -7.56 33.01
N ALA A 845 6.81 -8.36 32.08
CA ALA A 845 5.74 -9.33 32.34
C ALA A 845 6.27 -10.65 32.97
N LEU A 846 7.52 -11.00 32.71
CA LEU A 846 8.18 -12.17 33.33
C LEU A 846 8.49 -11.97 34.80
N VAL A 847 8.75 -10.75 35.25
CA VAL A 847 8.96 -10.42 36.68
C VAL A 847 7.65 -10.50 37.47
N ALA A 848 6.52 -10.16 36.86
CA ALA A 848 5.22 -10.23 37.51
C ALA A 848 4.72 -11.68 37.72
N CYS A 849 5.08 -12.62 36.83
CA CYS A 849 4.73 -14.04 36.98
C CYS A 849 5.60 -14.79 38.02
N SER A 850 6.86 -14.37 38.22
CA SER A 850 7.75 -15.01 39.21
C SER A 850 7.48 -14.60 40.64
N VAL A 851 6.76 -13.50 40.88
CA VAL A 851 6.37 -13.01 42.24
C VAL A 851 5.05 -13.65 42.71
N ALA A 852 4.26 -14.26 41.81
CA ALA A 852 2.96 -14.85 42.16
C ALA A 852 3.01 -16.33 42.59
N THR A 853 4.19 -16.96 42.63
CA THR A 853 4.34 -18.36 43.01
C THR A 853 5.33 -18.54 44.17
N ALA A 854 5.19 -17.76 45.25
CA ALA A 854 5.76 -18.10 46.56
C ALA A 854 4.62 -18.63 47.45
N PRO A 855 4.65 -19.90 47.89
CA PRO A 855 3.60 -20.37 48.81
C PRO A 855 3.83 -19.79 50.17
N SER A 856 2.77 -19.25 50.74
CA SER A 856 2.68 -18.89 52.19
C SER A 856 2.64 -20.14 53.03
#